data_20a4d49f88e3aea1fe05730f49795ece
#
_entry.id   20a4d49f88e3aea1fe05730f49795ece
#
_cell.length_a   1.000
_cell.length_b   1.000
_cell.length_c   1.000
_cell.angle_alpha   90.00
_cell.angle_beta   90.00
_cell.angle_gamma   90.00
#
_symmetry.space_group_name_H-M   'P 1'
#
loop_
_entity.id
_entity.type
_entity.pdbx_description
1 polymer ?
#
loop_
_entity_poly.entity_id
_entity_poly.type
_entity_poly.pdbx_seq_one_letter_code
_entity_poly.pdbx_strand_id
1 'polypeptide(L)'
;MSALFSSARAGGNESVYWRTFREAADRSPAEILTDFSYAGYEHGEKAIPDVSGPVFKVTDYGAVADDDGCDEEAIRKTVTAVEEAGGGVVLFPPGKFLVWCDRYKAEPIRIGTSGVVIRGAGSSAGGTLVRSVHSGYRTGPYPVPKGTKDGHGRDDWSTIPYIFMFEPATDGASSGSVPVTGAVKRGSFEVPVESSEGFRAGEWIILKAKTHQLDGELLAGLEPDPTWKRIIEDGAGMSEIHRVKEVRDNLLVLQEPVLVNLGADFGVKVSHANVIEQVGVEDMALQGGWRGVFAHHRSALDDEGWDGIQFKGVANGWVRRCSFLNLNTGIYLRNSACCSLLQNRFAGNMGHYDTAVRSDSSFNLMGLTDEQVAPQHSASTGNRSSGTVVWRWRMTPDSTVDSHGNGPYATLIDRVDGGTMTRSGGPAPSFPNHLRWMVFWNFSYDGDDDQPVNFWNYVKGKEAKFVKPLFVGLHGKPLELKADSVADNESPGAPVTPESLYEAQLELRLGKAPEWVGKTKTEWETLRAQTLPPFALSDIPKSDLHAENFALADLLKDWSDMMAGQELGWAVPIELSSPVPDVDWDKDYTLLRTILQAMVTYASPLPDKDEEKTKAAGKSVYALSPALKVDVVATDKEVAISMPIQSDAKAQGKNKAALRRAEELAAACGASLLVEPSSLKLTVPR
;
A
#
# COMPACT_ATOMS: atom_id res chain seq x y z
N MET A 1 1.18 34.62 18.86
CA MET A 1 2.38 33.86 19.28
C MET A 1 3.55 33.97 18.31
N SER A 2 3.73 35.08 17.66
CA SER A 2 4.70 35.26 16.55
C SER A 2 6.00 35.99 16.95
N ALA A 3 6.36 36.04 18.20
CA ALA A 3 7.43 36.97 18.66
C ALA A 3 8.57 36.33 19.47
N LEU A 4 8.70 34.99 19.52
CA LEU A 4 9.72 34.34 20.35
C LEU A 4 10.84 33.59 19.58
N PHE A 5 10.85 33.62 18.26
CA PHE A 5 11.81 32.83 17.48
C PHE A 5 12.98 33.58 16.84
N SER A 6 13.30 34.76 17.35
CA SER A 6 14.49 35.51 16.91
C SER A 6 15.53 35.62 18.01
N SER A 7 16.16 34.52 18.40
CA SER A 7 17.40 34.55 19.14
C SER A 7 18.46 33.68 18.47
N ALA A 8 19.58 34.31 18.15
CA ALA A 8 20.70 33.81 17.38
C ALA A 8 21.28 32.49 17.88
N ARG A 9 21.57 31.62 16.92
CA ARG A 9 22.25 30.35 17.02
C ARG A 9 23.73 30.53 17.37
N ALA A 10 24.12 29.97 18.49
CA ALA A 10 25.52 29.61 18.74
C ALA A 10 25.50 28.13 19.19
N GLY A 11 25.92 27.20 18.32
CA GLY A 11 26.13 25.80 18.64
C GLY A 11 25.21 24.83 17.88
N GLY A 12 25.70 24.24 16.79
CA GLY A 12 25.17 23.05 16.15
C GLY A 12 23.74 23.17 15.57
N ASN A 13 23.50 22.47 14.50
CA ASN A 13 22.24 22.42 13.75
C ASN A 13 21.12 21.65 14.50
N GLU A 14 21.02 21.76 15.84
CA GLU A 14 20.00 21.09 16.65
C GLU A 14 18.63 21.73 16.43
N SER A 15 17.61 20.90 16.11
CA SER A 15 16.24 21.36 15.96
C SER A 15 15.66 21.94 17.25
N VAL A 16 14.97 23.07 17.13
CA VAL A 16 14.23 23.68 18.22
C VAL A 16 13.08 22.78 18.67
N TYR A 17 12.39 22.11 17.73
CA TYR A 17 11.30 21.18 18.03
C TYR A 17 11.79 19.97 18.80
N TRP A 18 12.93 19.38 18.41
CA TRP A 18 13.56 18.29 19.16
C TRP A 18 13.95 18.71 20.56
N ARG A 19 14.63 19.84 20.69
CA ARG A 19 15.06 20.35 22.00
C ARG A 19 13.88 20.58 22.92
N THR A 20 12.80 21.23 22.42
CA THR A 20 11.59 21.46 23.20
C THR A 20 10.93 20.14 23.64
N PHE A 21 10.87 19.15 22.74
CA PHE A 21 10.34 17.82 23.05
C PHE A 21 11.18 17.11 24.14
N ARG A 22 12.49 17.10 23.96
CA ARG A 22 13.43 16.46 24.89
C ARG A 22 13.38 17.07 26.31
N GLU A 23 13.22 18.39 26.42
CA GLU A 23 13.26 19.12 27.66
C GLU A 23 11.89 19.20 28.35
N ALA A 24 10.81 18.80 27.71
CA ALA A 24 9.49 18.77 28.28
C ALA A 24 9.41 17.75 29.44
N ALA A 25 8.95 18.20 30.61
CA ALA A 25 8.94 17.40 31.84
C ALA A 25 8.08 16.14 31.74
N ASP A 26 6.97 16.21 31.01
CA ASP A 26 5.99 15.11 30.86
C ASP A 26 6.04 14.45 29.48
N ARG A 27 6.99 14.90 28.61
CA ARG A 27 7.08 14.46 27.20
C ARG A 27 5.75 14.49 26.45
N SER A 28 4.81 15.20 26.97
CA SER A 28 3.55 15.56 26.35
C SER A 28 3.64 17.02 25.89
N PRO A 29 4.65 17.36 25.08
CA PRO A 29 4.78 18.75 24.72
C PRO A 29 3.61 19.07 23.85
N ALA A 30 2.94 19.86 24.46
CA ALA A 30 1.96 20.65 23.88
C ALA A 30 2.14 20.78 22.38
N GLU A 31 1.19 20.39 21.65
CA GLU A 31 0.74 21.01 20.43
C GLU A 31 1.55 20.71 19.14
N ILE A 32 2.89 20.47 19.14
CA ILE A 32 3.66 20.47 17.90
C ILE A 32 4.22 19.10 17.50
N LEU A 33 4.87 18.36 18.40
CA LEU A 33 5.37 17.00 18.12
C LEU A 33 4.58 15.94 18.90
N THR A 34 4.38 14.81 18.25
CA THR A 34 3.88 13.58 18.84
C THR A 34 5.06 12.72 19.26
N ASP A 35 4.91 11.88 20.27
CA ASP A 35 5.86 10.81 20.57
C ASP A 35 5.63 9.64 19.63
N PHE A 36 6.48 9.51 18.61
CA PHE A 36 6.44 8.45 17.60
C PHE A 36 7.20 7.19 18.03
N SER A 37 7.86 7.20 19.18
CA SER A 37 8.74 6.11 19.62
C SER A 37 8.02 4.78 19.89
N TYR A 38 6.69 4.79 19.94
CA TYR A 38 5.88 3.60 20.14
C TYR A 38 5.55 2.84 18.84
N ALA A 39 6.01 3.32 17.69
CA ALA A 39 5.78 2.65 16.42
C ALA A 39 6.63 1.40 16.26
N GLY A 40 6.04 0.34 15.68
CA GLY A 40 6.72 -0.90 15.35
C GLY A 40 6.57 -2.02 16.37
N TYR A 41 7.12 -3.16 16.02
CA TYR A 41 7.06 -4.40 16.79
C TYR A 41 7.43 -4.19 18.25
N GLU A 42 6.57 -4.66 19.17
CA GLU A 42 6.75 -4.47 20.62
C GLU A 42 7.17 -3.01 20.96
N HIS A 43 6.52 -2.03 20.33
CA HIS A 43 6.73 -0.58 20.54
C HIS A 43 8.18 -0.13 20.27
N GLY A 44 8.88 -0.79 19.35
CA GLY A 44 10.30 -0.51 19.08
C GLY A 44 11.27 -0.94 20.18
N GLU A 45 10.79 -1.51 21.29
CA GLU A 45 11.61 -1.87 22.46
C GLU A 45 12.44 -3.13 22.21
N LYS A 46 11.89 -4.07 21.45
CA LYS A 46 12.50 -5.38 21.18
C LYS A 46 12.83 -5.56 19.70
N ALA A 47 13.86 -6.34 19.45
CA ALA A 47 14.12 -6.87 18.12
C ALA A 47 12.97 -7.79 17.68
N ILE A 48 12.67 -7.81 16.38
CA ILE A 48 11.83 -8.85 15.78
C ILE A 48 12.51 -10.20 16.06
N PRO A 49 11.78 -11.22 16.60
CA PRO A 49 12.38 -12.46 17.02
C PRO A 49 12.85 -13.32 15.85
N ASP A 50 13.91 -14.09 16.06
CA ASP A 50 14.26 -15.22 15.20
C ASP A 50 13.52 -16.46 15.74
N VAL A 51 12.31 -16.68 15.20
CA VAL A 51 11.47 -17.82 15.60
C VAL A 51 12.16 -19.12 15.22
N SER A 52 12.47 -19.98 16.18
CA SER A 52 13.26 -21.20 15.97
C SER A 52 12.45 -22.48 15.78
N GLY A 53 11.15 -22.46 15.94
CA GLY A 53 10.35 -23.66 15.70
C GLY A 53 9.00 -23.68 16.43
N PRO A 54 8.20 -24.72 16.21
CA PRO A 54 8.42 -25.84 15.29
C PRO A 54 8.51 -25.42 13.82
N VAL A 55 9.22 -26.18 13.00
CA VAL A 55 9.46 -25.86 11.58
C VAL A 55 8.82 -26.90 10.68
N PHE A 56 8.02 -26.45 9.75
CA PHE A 56 7.32 -27.25 8.75
C PHE A 56 7.79 -26.82 7.36
N LYS A 57 8.41 -27.74 6.61
CA LYS A 57 8.91 -27.43 5.27
C LYS A 57 7.82 -27.66 4.25
N VAL A 58 7.59 -26.73 3.32
CA VAL A 58 6.59 -26.88 2.26
C VAL A 58 6.83 -28.12 1.38
N THR A 59 8.11 -28.51 1.23
CA THR A 59 8.50 -29.70 0.48
C THR A 59 8.07 -31.01 1.15
N ASP A 60 7.94 -31.04 2.47
CA ASP A 60 7.46 -32.22 3.19
C ASP A 60 5.95 -32.47 2.97
N TYR A 61 5.23 -31.45 2.44
CA TYR A 61 3.82 -31.47 2.11
C TYR A 61 3.53 -31.54 0.61
N GLY A 62 4.59 -31.66 -0.21
CA GLY A 62 4.47 -31.93 -1.64
C GLY A 62 4.84 -30.75 -2.56
N ALA A 63 5.31 -29.62 -2.04
CA ALA A 63 5.84 -28.55 -2.88
C ALA A 63 7.19 -28.97 -3.50
N VAL A 64 7.43 -28.59 -4.76
CA VAL A 64 8.64 -28.94 -5.50
C VAL A 64 9.26 -27.68 -6.09
N ALA A 65 10.43 -27.31 -5.58
CA ALA A 65 11.13 -26.12 -6.06
C ALA A 65 11.57 -26.27 -7.52
N ASP A 66 11.51 -25.16 -8.28
CA ASP A 66 12.04 -25.03 -9.64
C ASP A 66 11.42 -25.94 -10.70
N ASP A 67 10.23 -26.50 -10.45
CA ASP A 67 9.43 -27.18 -11.47
C ASP A 67 8.31 -26.27 -12.02
N ASP A 68 7.46 -26.82 -12.89
CA ASP A 68 6.30 -26.14 -13.48
C ASP A 68 4.98 -26.51 -12.76
N GLY A 69 5.06 -27.26 -11.66
CA GLY A 69 3.93 -27.68 -10.84
C GLY A 69 3.41 -26.54 -9.96
N CYS A 70 2.13 -26.63 -9.59
CA CYS A 70 1.54 -25.68 -8.68
C CYS A 70 1.75 -26.11 -7.23
N ASP A 71 2.37 -25.26 -6.43
CA ASP A 71 2.70 -25.57 -5.02
C ASP A 71 1.61 -25.13 -4.04
N GLU A 72 0.56 -24.45 -4.51
CA GLU A 72 -0.43 -23.79 -3.65
C GLU A 72 -1.09 -24.76 -2.66
N GLU A 73 -1.46 -25.96 -3.09
CA GLU A 73 -2.08 -26.95 -2.21
C GLU A 73 -1.11 -27.44 -1.12
N ALA A 74 0.16 -27.67 -1.47
CA ALA A 74 1.20 -28.08 -0.53
C ALA A 74 1.49 -26.99 0.50
N ILE A 75 1.54 -25.74 0.06
CA ILE A 75 1.72 -24.57 0.94
C ILE A 75 0.55 -24.46 1.92
N ARG A 76 -0.71 -24.60 1.44
CA ARG A 76 -1.90 -24.57 2.31
C ARG A 76 -1.88 -25.69 3.35
N LYS A 77 -1.53 -26.92 2.96
CA LYS A 77 -1.38 -28.05 3.89
C LYS A 77 -0.33 -27.75 4.96
N THR A 78 0.78 -27.12 4.57
CA THR A 78 1.83 -26.74 5.52
C THR A 78 1.33 -25.68 6.49
N VAL A 79 0.62 -24.64 6.02
CA VAL A 79 0.01 -23.63 6.88
C VAL A 79 -0.97 -24.27 7.87
N THR A 80 -1.87 -25.13 7.40
CA THR A 80 -2.81 -25.85 8.28
C THR A 80 -2.07 -26.64 9.37
N ALA A 81 -1.01 -27.35 9.03
CA ALA A 81 -0.24 -28.12 10.01
C ALA A 81 0.46 -27.24 11.06
N VAL A 82 0.95 -26.06 10.67
CA VAL A 82 1.53 -25.09 11.59
C VAL A 82 0.46 -24.50 12.52
N GLU A 83 -0.71 -24.19 11.99
CA GLU A 83 -1.83 -23.65 12.78
C GLU A 83 -2.37 -24.68 13.78
N GLU A 84 -2.51 -25.94 13.39
CA GLU A 84 -2.88 -27.05 14.26
C GLU A 84 -1.85 -27.29 15.38
N ALA A 85 -0.58 -26.98 15.11
CA ALA A 85 0.49 -27.04 16.13
C ALA A 85 0.49 -25.82 17.08
N GLY A 86 -0.37 -24.83 16.86
CA GLY A 86 -0.45 -23.60 17.66
C GLY A 86 0.58 -22.54 17.29
N GLY A 87 1.17 -22.61 16.11
CA GLY A 87 2.18 -21.69 15.59
C GLY A 87 3.49 -22.37 15.19
N GLY A 88 4.41 -21.63 14.64
CA GLY A 88 5.69 -22.11 14.15
C GLY A 88 6.11 -21.49 12.83
N VAL A 89 7.01 -22.13 12.12
CA VAL A 89 7.59 -21.63 10.87
C VAL A 89 7.16 -22.50 9.69
N VAL A 90 6.51 -21.89 8.72
CA VAL A 90 6.33 -22.43 7.36
C VAL A 90 7.61 -22.11 6.58
N LEU A 91 8.45 -23.10 6.33
CA LEU A 91 9.76 -22.92 5.73
C LEU A 91 9.77 -23.28 4.24
N PHE A 92 10.16 -22.32 3.43
CA PHE A 92 10.45 -22.48 2.02
C PHE A 92 11.97 -22.64 1.82
N PRO A 93 12.46 -23.74 1.27
CA PRO A 93 13.86 -23.84 0.87
C PRO A 93 14.19 -22.88 -0.30
N PRO A 94 15.47 -22.76 -0.71
CA PRO A 94 15.83 -22.04 -1.94
C PRO A 94 15.09 -22.62 -3.15
N GLY A 95 14.72 -21.77 -4.09
CA GLY A 95 14.06 -22.11 -5.35
C GLY A 95 12.77 -21.35 -5.61
N LYS A 96 12.16 -21.59 -6.77
CA LYS A 96 10.92 -20.97 -7.23
C LYS A 96 9.73 -21.88 -6.89
N PHE A 97 8.69 -21.30 -6.30
CA PHE A 97 7.41 -21.96 -5.97
C PHE A 97 6.27 -21.23 -6.66
N LEU A 98 5.35 -21.96 -7.30
CA LEU A 98 4.26 -21.39 -8.08
C LEU A 98 2.94 -21.42 -7.32
N VAL A 99 2.21 -20.29 -7.35
CA VAL A 99 0.88 -20.15 -6.79
C VAL A 99 -0.06 -19.49 -7.81
N TRP A 100 -1.38 -19.63 -7.62
CA TRP A 100 -2.40 -19.10 -8.53
C TRP A 100 -2.22 -19.59 -9.97
N CYS A 101 -2.02 -20.91 -10.10
CA CYS A 101 -1.79 -21.53 -11.40
C CYS A 101 -3.08 -21.78 -12.19
N ASP A 102 -4.24 -21.71 -11.55
CA ASP A 102 -5.56 -21.73 -12.21
C ASP A 102 -6.07 -20.30 -12.34
N ARG A 103 -6.19 -19.79 -13.58
CA ARG A 103 -6.64 -18.42 -13.87
C ARG A 103 -8.02 -18.07 -13.33
N TYR A 104 -8.81 -19.05 -12.93
CA TYR A 104 -10.17 -18.85 -12.40
C TYR A 104 -10.29 -19.05 -10.88
N LYS A 105 -9.23 -19.50 -10.21
CA LYS A 105 -9.29 -19.93 -8.81
C LYS A 105 -8.24 -19.31 -7.91
N ALA A 106 -7.74 -18.11 -8.24
CA ALA A 106 -6.85 -17.43 -7.34
C ALA A 106 -7.51 -17.21 -5.96
N GLU A 107 -6.93 -17.79 -4.93
CA GLU A 107 -7.37 -17.66 -3.54
C GLU A 107 -6.19 -17.30 -2.64
N PRO A 108 -6.39 -16.48 -1.60
CA PRO A 108 -5.30 -16.14 -0.69
C PRO A 108 -4.86 -17.37 0.11
N ILE A 109 -3.55 -17.48 0.37
CA ILE A 109 -3.04 -18.37 1.41
C ILE A 109 -3.29 -17.66 2.74
N ARG A 110 -4.31 -18.12 3.49
CA ARG A 110 -4.76 -17.48 4.73
C ARG A 110 -4.01 -18.03 5.91
N ILE A 111 -3.63 -17.13 6.82
CA ILE A 111 -3.02 -17.40 8.12
C ILE A 111 -3.93 -16.78 9.19
N GLY A 112 -4.57 -17.62 10.00
CA GLY A 112 -5.57 -17.22 11.00
C GLY A 112 -5.13 -17.40 12.45
N THR A 113 -3.93 -17.91 12.70
CA THR A 113 -3.42 -18.25 14.03
C THR A 113 -2.20 -17.40 14.38
N SER A 114 -2.13 -16.94 15.64
CA SER A 114 -0.96 -16.24 16.19
C SER A 114 0.29 -17.11 16.17
N GLY A 115 1.47 -16.48 16.09
CA GLY A 115 2.75 -17.19 16.16
C GLY A 115 3.18 -17.91 14.90
N VAL A 116 2.52 -17.68 13.75
CA VAL A 116 2.87 -18.29 12.45
C VAL A 116 3.80 -17.37 11.67
N VAL A 117 4.94 -17.91 11.22
CA VAL A 117 5.94 -17.19 10.41
C VAL A 117 6.14 -17.90 9.09
N ILE A 118 5.97 -17.19 7.99
CA ILE A 118 6.33 -17.63 6.64
C ILE A 118 7.77 -17.21 6.39
N ARG A 119 8.66 -18.17 6.17
CA ARG A 119 10.10 -17.89 6.01
C ARG A 119 10.67 -18.56 4.78
N GLY A 120 11.41 -17.79 4.00
CA GLY A 120 12.24 -18.28 2.89
C GLY A 120 13.71 -18.43 3.27
N ALA A 121 14.53 -18.70 2.28
CA ALA A 121 15.99 -18.87 2.38
C ALA A 121 16.75 -17.61 1.91
N GLY A 122 16.09 -16.48 1.78
CA GLY A 122 16.61 -15.20 1.31
C GLY A 122 15.75 -14.62 0.18
N SER A 123 15.79 -13.28 0.06
CA SER A 123 15.01 -12.53 -0.94
C SER A 123 15.79 -12.09 -2.17
N SER A 124 17.04 -12.56 -2.29
CA SER A 124 17.96 -12.26 -3.38
C SER A 124 18.06 -13.43 -4.36
N ALA A 125 18.76 -13.27 -5.46
CA ALA A 125 19.04 -14.35 -6.42
C ALA A 125 19.63 -15.58 -5.71
N GLY A 126 19.06 -16.76 -5.99
CA GLY A 126 19.43 -18.01 -5.34
C GLY A 126 18.74 -18.27 -3.99
N GLY A 127 17.91 -17.35 -3.51
CA GLY A 127 17.04 -17.52 -2.35
C GLY A 127 15.69 -18.16 -2.69
N THR A 128 14.64 -17.80 -1.95
CA THR A 128 13.28 -18.27 -2.18
C THR A 128 12.48 -17.27 -3.00
N LEU A 129 11.81 -17.74 -4.04
CA LEU A 129 10.90 -16.97 -4.88
C LEU A 129 9.51 -17.63 -4.87
N VAL A 130 8.50 -16.94 -4.37
CA VAL A 130 7.09 -17.32 -4.54
C VAL A 130 6.51 -16.47 -5.66
N ARG A 131 6.00 -17.13 -6.72
CA ARG A 131 5.50 -16.45 -7.91
C ARG A 131 4.03 -16.78 -8.17
N SER A 132 3.21 -15.74 -8.33
CA SER A 132 1.86 -15.91 -8.86
C SER A 132 1.89 -16.02 -10.38
N VAL A 133 1.27 -17.08 -10.92
CA VAL A 133 1.21 -17.33 -12.36
C VAL A 133 0.14 -16.43 -12.99
N HIS A 134 -1.04 -16.39 -12.40
CA HIS A 134 -2.15 -15.55 -12.83
C HIS A 134 -2.46 -14.45 -11.82
N SER A 135 -3.32 -13.50 -12.23
CA SER A 135 -3.78 -12.43 -11.34
C SER A 135 -4.82 -12.94 -10.34
N GLY A 136 -4.87 -12.31 -9.18
CA GLY A 136 -5.96 -12.49 -8.22
C GLY A 136 -7.30 -11.92 -8.73
N TYR A 137 -7.25 -11.01 -9.71
CA TYR A 137 -8.44 -10.46 -10.34
C TYR A 137 -9.06 -11.49 -11.29
N ARG A 138 -10.27 -11.92 -10.95
CA ARG A 138 -10.98 -12.97 -11.69
C ARG A 138 -11.75 -12.37 -12.86
N THR A 139 -11.42 -12.81 -14.06
CA THR A 139 -12.21 -12.60 -15.27
C THR A 139 -12.73 -13.96 -15.76
N GLY A 140 -13.88 -13.99 -16.40
CA GLY A 140 -14.43 -15.22 -16.97
C GLY A 140 -15.70 -15.73 -16.30
N PRO A 141 -16.09 -17.02 -16.49
CA PRO A 141 -17.37 -17.55 -16.08
C PRO A 141 -17.59 -17.57 -14.55
N TYR A 142 -16.57 -17.26 -13.77
CA TYR A 142 -16.65 -17.07 -12.32
C TYR A 142 -16.53 -15.57 -12.01
N PRO A 143 -17.63 -14.81 -12.15
CA PRO A 143 -17.59 -13.39 -11.85
C PRO A 143 -17.19 -13.20 -10.39
N VAL A 144 -16.52 -12.08 -10.09
CA VAL A 144 -16.52 -11.50 -8.73
C VAL A 144 -17.95 -11.66 -8.20
N PRO A 145 -18.17 -12.27 -7.02
CA PRO A 145 -19.52 -12.59 -6.55
C PRO A 145 -20.43 -11.40 -6.72
N LYS A 146 -21.55 -11.58 -7.46
CA LYS A 146 -22.54 -10.52 -7.64
C LYS A 146 -22.97 -10.02 -6.28
N GLY A 147 -22.65 -8.78 -5.94
CA GLY A 147 -22.97 -8.18 -4.65
C GLY A 147 -21.80 -7.49 -3.96
N THR A 148 -20.58 -7.66 -4.45
CA THR A 148 -19.38 -7.00 -3.94
C THR A 148 -19.10 -5.68 -4.66
N LYS A 149 -20.13 -4.91 -4.97
CA LYS A 149 -19.94 -3.54 -5.43
C LYS A 149 -19.85 -2.63 -4.21
N ASP A 150 -18.86 -1.74 -4.20
CA ASP A 150 -18.81 -0.67 -3.22
C ASP A 150 -20.09 0.19 -3.32
N GLY A 151 -20.37 1.03 -2.33
CA GLY A 151 -21.56 1.90 -2.33
C GLY A 151 -21.65 2.85 -3.53
N HIS A 152 -20.70 2.83 -4.46
CA HIS A 152 -20.66 3.60 -5.71
C HIS A 152 -20.85 2.73 -6.96
N GLY A 153 -21.12 1.44 -6.82
CA GLY A 153 -21.35 0.51 -7.93
C GLY A 153 -20.09 0.00 -8.63
N ARG A 154 -18.89 0.27 -8.06
CA ARG A 154 -17.60 -0.25 -8.52
C ARG A 154 -17.35 -1.63 -7.93
N ASP A 155 -16.48 -2.42 -8.56
CA ASP A 155 -16.01 -3.67 -7.97
C ASP A 155 -15.40 -3.40 -6.59
N ASP A 156 -15.76 -4.23 -5.61
CA ASP A 156 -15.18 -4.12 -4.28
C ASP A 156 -13.77 -4.70 -4.30
N TRP A 157 -12.78 -3.84 -4.48
CA TRP A 157 -11.36 -4.20 -4.50
C TRP A 157 -10.89 -4.86 -3.22
N SER A 158 -11.63 -4.70 -2.12
CA SER A 158 -11.32 -5.37 -0.84
C SER A 158 -11.48 -6.90 -0.90
N THR A 159 -12.09 -7.42 -1.97
CA THR A 159 -12.29 -8.86 -2.20
C THR A 159 -11.19 -9.50 -3.05
N ILE A 160 -10.28 -8.71 -3.64
CA ILE A 160 -9.17 -9.25 -4.42
C ILE A 160 -8.16 -9.89 -3.47
N PRO A 161 -7.72 -11.12 -3.74
CA PRO A 161 -6.83 -11.83 -2.84
C PRO A 161 -5.39 -11.32 -2.93
N TYR A 162 -4.71 -11.30 -1.80
CA TYR A 162 -3.24 -11.23 -1.69
C TYR A 162 -2.66 -12.63 -1.64
N ILE A 163 -1.42 -12.83 -2.08
CA ILE A 163 -0.77 -14.15 -2.00
C ILE A 163 -0.84 -14.67 -0.57
N PHE A 164 -0.38 -13.87 0.40
CA PHE A 164 -0.49 -14.18 1.83
C PHE A 164 -1.42 -13.21 2.54
N MET A 165 -2.47 -13.73 3.18
CA MET A 165 -3.40 -12.95 3.99
C MET A 165 -3.40 -13.42 5.44
N PHE A 166 -3.03 -12.52 6.33
CA PHE A 166 -3.06 -12.73 7.77
C PHE A 166 -4.30 -12.05 8.34
N GLU A 167 -5.23 -12.83 8.86
CA GLU A 167 -6.46 -12.30 9.45
C GLU A 167 -7.02 -13.29 10.49
N PRO A 168 -7.61 -12.83 11.59
CA PRO A 168 -8.27 -13.73 12.55
C PRO A 168 -9.30 -14.63 11.87
N ALA A 169 -9.35 -15.89 12.27
CA ALA A 169 -10.22 -16.92 11.67
C ALA A 169 -11.73 -16.61 11.81
N THR A 170 -12.11 -15.79 12.75
CA THR A 170 -13.49 -15.31 12.91
C THR A 170 -13.49 -13.79 12.83
N ASP A 171 -14.42 -13.21 12.09
CA ASP A 171 -14.81 -11.82 12.29
C ASP A 171 -15.38 -11.76 13.72
N GLY A 172 -14.50 -11.53 14.72
CA GLY A 172 -14.90 -11.50 16.11
C GLY A 172 -16.09 -10.59 16.24
N ALA A 173 -17.24 -11.18 16.58
CA ALA A 173 -18.42 -10.40 16.85
C ALA A 173 -18.00 -9.35 17.88
N SER A 174 -18.09 -8.08 17.52
CA SER A 174 -17.76 -6.95 18.37
C SER A 174 -18.47 -7.18 19.71
N SER A 175 -17.70 -7.66 20.72
CA SER A 175 -18.13 -7.54 22.10
C SER A 175 -18.47 -6.06 22.28
N GLY A 176 -19.60 -5.73 22.85
CA GLY A 176 -20.14 -4.37 22.91
C GLY A 176 -19.06 -3.31 23.22
N SER A 177 -19.33 -2.08 22.86
CA SER A 177 -18.41 -0.96 23.15
C SER A 177 -18.79 -0.30 24.48
N VAL A 178 -17.79 0.13 25.24
CA VAL A 178 -17.93 0.80 26.53
C VAL A 178 -17.53 2.27 26.39
N PRO A 179 -18.33 3.24 26.91
CA PRO A 179 -17.98 4.64 26.85
C PRO A 179 -16.72 4.98 27.67
N VAL A 180 -15.91 5.92 27.17
CA VAL A 180 -14.90 6.65 27.95
C VAL A 180 -15.63 7.72 28.77
N THR A 181 -15.39 7.79 30.08
CA THR A 181 -16.18 8.61 31.01
C THR A 181 -15.46 9.86 31.52
N GLY A 182 -14.16 9.99 31.25
CA GLY A 182 -13.36 11.13 31.72
C GLY A 182 -12.53 11.76 30.62
N ALA A 183 -12.02 12.97 30.89
CA ALA A 183 -11.06 13.61 30.01
C ALA A 183 -9.72 12.85 30.03
N VAL A 184 -9.14 12.63 28.85
CA VAL A 184 -7.83 12.01 28.67
C VAL A 184 -6.93 12.99 27.90
N LYS A 185 -5.78 13.33 28.48
CA LYS A 185 -4.80 14.17 27.80
C LYS A 185 -4.00 13.35 26.78
N ARG A 186 -3.69 13.95 25.66
CA ARG A 186 -2.70 13.41 24.71
C ARG A 186 -1.40 13.08 25.46
N GLY A 187 -0.82 11.93 25.21
CA GLY A 187 0.35 11.40 25.93
C GLY A 187 0.01 10.64 27.22
N SER A 188 -1.26 10.60 27.64
CA SER A 188 -1.69 9.79 28.78
C SER A 188 -1.80 8.31 28.40
N PHE A 189 -1.54 7.46 29.39
CA PHE A 189 -1.74 6.01 29.30
C PHE A 189 -3.01 5.54 30.01
N GLU A 190 -3.72 6.41 30.72
CA GLU A 190 -4.85 6.08 31.55
C GLU A 190 -6.16 6.54 30.90
N VAL A 191 -7.07 5.60 30.69
CA VAL A 191 -8.37 5.83 30.05
C VAL A 191 -9.49 5.38 30.99
N PRO A 192 -10.24 6.31 31.60
CA PRO A 192 -11.38 5.98 32.44
C PRO A 192 -12.57 5.54 31.58
N VAL A 193 -13.19 4.42 31.92
CA VAL A 193 -14.31 3.81 31.21
C VAL A 193 -15.52 3.62 32.12
N GLU A 194 -16.71 3.48 31.54
CA GLU A 194 -17.94 3.25 32.31
C GLU A 194 -17.91 1.91 33.04
N SER A 195 -17.33 0.88 32.42
CA SER A 195 -17.08 -0.44 33.00
C SER A 195 -15.83 -1.04 32.40
N SER A 196 -14.97 -1.58 33.25
CA SER A 196 -13.82 -2.37 32.81
C SER A 196 -14.11 -3.87 32.79
N GLU A 197 -15.34 -4.28 33.08
CA GLU A 197 -15.73 -5.69 33.03
C GLU A 197 -15.53 -6.28 31.64
N GLY A 198 -14.83 -7.41 31.59
CA GLY A 198 -14.48 -8.09 30.34
C GLY A 198 -13.11 -7.72 29.76
N PHE A 199 -12.49 -6.60 30.19
CA PHE A 199 -11.14 -6.24 29.75
C PHE A 199 -10.06 -6.84 30.66
N ARG A 200 -8.95 -7.25 30.06
CA ARG A 200 -7.81 -7.87 30.77
C ARG A 200 -6.48 -7.30 30.29
N ALA A 201 -5.48 -7.34 31.16
CA ALA A 201 -4.11 -7.03 30.79
C ALA A 201 -3.62 -7.96 29.64
N GLY A 202 -2.92 -7.41 28.67
CA GLY A 202 -2.42 -8.09 27.48
C GLY A 202 -3.38 -8.08 26.28
N GLU A 203 -4.65 -7.76 26.48
CA GLU A 203 -5.63 -7.67 25.37
C GLU A 203 -5.44 -6.40 24.54
N TRP A 204 -5.85 -6.48 23.27
CA TRP A 204 -5.89 -5.34 22.37
C TRP A 204 -7.29 -4.73 22.34
N ILE A 205 -7.33 -3.41 22.36
CA ILE A 205 -8.56 -2.62 22.31
C ILE A 205 -8.47 -1.55 21.23
N ILE A 206 -9.61 -1.05 20.81
CA ILE A 206 -9.71 0.10 19.92
C ILE A 206 -10.48 1.24 20.59
N LEU A 207 -9.86 2.41 20.67
CA LEU A 207 -10.51 3.69 21.00
C LEU A 207 -11.02 4.31 19.71
N LYS A 208 -12.31 4.67 19.66
CA LYS A 208 -12.91 5.22 18.46
C LYS A 208 -13.94 6.30 18.76
N ALA A 209 -13.86 7.38 17.98
CA ALA A 209 -14.88 8.45 17.99
C ALA A 209 -14.94 9.15 16.63
N LYS A 210 -16.09 9.74 16.32
CA LYS A 210 -16.28 10.67 15.22
C LYS A 210 -17.25 11.76 15.70
N THR A 211 -16.76 13.00 15.79
CA THR A 211 -17.52 14.07 16.44
C THR A 211 -16.91 15.43 16.15
N HIS A 212 -17.73 16.50 16.16
CA HIS A 212 -17.25 17.88 16.01
C HIS A 212 -16.39 18.35 17.20
N GLN A 213 -16.50 17.74 18.37
CA GLN A 213 -15.64 18.06 19.51
C GLN A 213 -14.15 17.73 19.23
N LEU A 214 -13.87 16.83 18.28
CA LEU A 214 -12.50 16.54 17.83
C LEU A 214 -11.95 17.54 16.81
N ASP A 215 -12.79 18.39 16.21
CA ASP A 215 -12.36 19.32 15.14
C ASP A 215 -11.31 20.29 15.66
N GLY A 216 -11.48 20.88 16.84
CA GLY A 216 -10.51 21.80 17.43
C GLY A 216 -9.12 21.20 17.59
N GLU A 217 -9.04 19.92 17.95
CA GLU A 217 -7.79 19.18 18.15
C GLU A 217 -7.19 18.73 16.82
N LEU A 218 -7.94 18.01 16.00
CA LEU A 218 -7.43 17.34 14.81
C LEU A 218 -7.29 18.27 13.59
N LEU A 219 -8.00 19.39 13.55
CA LEU A 219 -7.85 20.41 12.51
C LEU A 219 -6.88 21.54 12.92
N ALA A 220 -6.24 21.43 14.08
CA ALA A 220 -5.31 22.47 14.59
C ALA A 220 -5.95 23.88 14.69
N GLY A 221 -7.23 23.95 15.02
CA GLY A 221 -8.00 25.19 15.09
C GLY A 221 -8.35 25.82 13.74
N LEU A 222 -8.16 25.09 12.64
CA LEU A 222 -8.59 25.53 11.31
C LEU A 222 -10.10 25.29 11.15
N GLU A 223 -10.77 26.24 10.50
CA GLU A 223 -12.14 26.00 10.03
C GLU A 223 -12.15 24.96 8.91
N PRO A 224 -13.13 24.04 8.87
CA PRO A 224 -13.24 23.07 7.81
C PRO A 224 -13.37 23.74 6.43
N ASP A 225 -12.54 23.32 5.49
CA ASP A 225 -12.68 23.76 4.09
C ASP A 225 -14.02 23.26 3.52
N PRO A 226 -14.71 24.03 2.65
CA PRO A 226 -15.98 23.61 2.05
C PRO A 226 -15.96 22.28 1.30
N THR A 227 -14.78 21.79 0.89
CA THR A 227 -14.61 20.47 0.27
C THR A 227 -14.58 19.33 1.28
N TRP A 228 -14.37 19.59 2.58
CA TRP A 228 -14.31 18.60 3.65
C TRP A 228 -15.70 18.17 4.13
N LYS A 229 -16.51 17.70 3.22
CA LYS A 229 -17.95 17.42 3.47
C LYS A 229 -18.17 16.51 4.66
N ARG A 230 -17.39 15.43 4.81
CA ARG A 230 -17.53 14.49 5.93
C ARG A 230 -17.17 15.10 7.28
N ILE A 231 -16.20 16.01 7.32
CA ILE A 231 -15.88 16.75 8.54
C ILE A 231 -17.03 17.72 8.88
N ILE A 232 -17.55 18.44 7.88
CA ILE A 232 -18.67 19.36 8.06
C ILE A 232 -19.96 18.64 8.52
N GLU A 233 -20.21 17.43 8.03
CA GLU A 233 -21.41 16.67 8.36
C GLU A 233 -21.31 15.97 9.72
N ASP A 234 -20.16 15.34 10.04
CA ASP A 234 -20.05 14.39 11.14
C ASP A 234 -18.90 14.71 12.14
N GLY A 235 -18.09 15.72 11.84
CA GLY A 235 -16.87 16.02 12.59
C GLY A 235 -15.67 15.15 12.23
N ALA A 236 -14.53 15.45 12.81
CA ALA A 236 -13.31 14.68 12.68
C ALA A 236 -13.43 13.33 13.39
N GLY A 237 -12.72 12.33 12.86
CA GLY A 237 -12.70 10.98 13.42
C GLY A 237 -11.33 10.59 13.94
N MET A 238 -11.30 9.85 15.05
CA MET A 238 -10.10 9.20 15.59
C MET A 238 -10.32 7.70 15.70
N SER A 239 -9.24 6.95 15.56
CA SER A 239 -9.20 5.51 15.79
C SER A 239 -7.79 5.12 16.23
N GLU A 240 -7.66 4.49 17.40
CA GLU A 240 -6.38 4.08 17.96
C GLU A 240 -6.50 2.67 18.55
N ILE A 241 -5.63 1.77 18.11
CA ILE A 241 -5.52 0.41 18.63
C ILE A 241 -4.41 0.42 19.67
N HIS A 242 -4.74 -0.05 20.89
CA HIS A 242 -3.84 -0.06 22.04
C HIS A 242 -3.81 -1.43 22.70
N ARG A 243 -2.69 -1.74 23.36
CA ARG A 243 -2.61 -2.90 24.24
C ARG A 243 -2.87 -2.49 25.68
N VAL A 244 -3.76 -3.20 26.36
CA VAL A 244 -4.02 -2.99 27.77
C VAL A 244 -2.84 -3.51 28.59
N LYS A 245 -2.19 -2.64 29.33
CA LYS A 245 -1.10 -2.99 30.26
C LYS A 245 -1.63 -3.49 31.58
N GLU A 246 -2.67 -2.83 32.10
CA GLU A 246 -3.26 -3.09 33.40
C GLU A 246 -4.72 -2.62 33.40
N VAL A 247 -5.55 -3.26 34.24
CA VAL A 247 -6.94 -2.85 34.54
C VAL A 247 -7.04 -2.54 36.02
N ARG A 248 -7.48 -1.33 36.37
CA ARG A 248 -7.67 -0.86 37.76
C ARG A 248 -9.07 -0.29 37.90
N ASP A 249 -9.94 -0.92 38.68
CA ASP A 249 -11.34 -0.52 38.80
C ASP A 249 -11.93 -0.25 37.38
N ASN A 250 -12.43 0.97 37.15
CA ASN A 250 -12.91 1.40 35.82
C ASN A 250 -11.88 2.23 35.04
N LEU A 251 -10.60 1.88 35.14
CA LEU A 251 -9.49 2.53 34.46
C LEU A 251 -8.69 1.51 33.65
N LEU A 252 -8.58 1.72 32.35
CA LEU A 252 -7.70 0.97 31.49
C LEU A 252 -6.35 1.70 31.39
N VAL A 253 -5.27 1.02 31.78
CA VAL A 253 -3.91 1.52 31.62
C VAL A 253 -3.34 0.91 30.33
N LEU A 254 -2.91 1.73 29.39
CA LEU A 254 -2.46 1.34 28.07
C LEU A 254 -0.93 1.17 28.03
N GLN A 255 -0.41 0.48 27.03
CA GLN A 255 1.03 0.40 26.76
C GLN A 255 1.50 1.59 25.93
N GLU A 256 0.69 2.09 25.00
CA GLU A 256 0.95 3.24 24.15
C GLU A 256 0.17 4.46 24.67
N PRO A 257 0.72 5.69 24.50
CA PRO A 257 0.01 6.89 24.89
C PRO A 257 -1.13 7.20 23.91
N VAL A 258 -2.21 7.74 24.40
CA VAL A 258 -3.29 8.28 23.56
C VAL A 258 -2.75 9.46 22.74
N LEU A 259 -3.04 9.50 21.46
CA LEU A 259 -2.48 10.48 20.52
C LEU A 259 -3.28 11.78 20.41
N VAL A 260 -4.49 11.83 20.99
CA VAL A 260 -5.44 12.95 20.86
C VAL A 260 -5.98 13.33 22.24
N ASN A 261 -6.19 14.62 22.53
CA ASN A 261 -6.92 15.01 23.71
C ASN A 261 -8.39 14.60 23.60
N LEU A 262 -8.92 13.92 24.62
CA LEU A 262 -10.29 13.46 24.66
C LEU A 262 -11.06 14.17 25.78
N GLY A 263 -12.22 14.72 25.45
CA GLY A 263 -13.18 15.20 26.45
C GLY A 263 -14.12 14.08 26.90
N ALA A 264 -14.66 14.19 28.10
CA ALA A 264 -15.64 13.25 28.62
C ALA A 264 -16.94 13.18 27.79
N ASP A 265 -17.23 14.24 27.03
CA ASP A 265 -18.40 14.42 26.19
C ASP A 265 -18.15 14.13 24.70
N PHE A 266 -16.94 13.64 24.32
CA PHE A 266 -16.60 13.36 22.93
C PHE A 266 -17.23 12.06 22.40
N GLY A 267 -17.91 11.30 23.25
CA GLY A 267 -18.56 10.05 22.87
C GLY A 267 -17.58 8.95 22.43
N VAL A 268 -16.33 9.01 22.91
CA VAL A 268 -15.30 8.00 22.65
C VAL A 268 -15.74 6.67 23.22
N LYS A 269 -15.57 5.61 22.45
CA LYS A 269 -15.88 4.24 22.87
C LYS A 269 -14.65 3.37 22.79
N VAL A 270 -14.60 2.40 23.72
CA VAL A 270 -13.62 1.33 23.78
C VAL A 270 -14.30 0.02 23.40
N SER A 271 -13.67 -0.76 22.54
CA SER A 271 -14.07 -2.15 22.24
C SER A 271 -12.85 -3.03 22.14
N HIS A 272 -13.04 -4.36 22.21
CA HIS A 272 -11.96 -5.29 21.92
C HIS A 272 -11.55 -5.18 20.44
N ALA A 273 -10.25 -5.25 20.17
CA ALA A 273 -9.72 -5.39 18.83
C ALA A 273 -9.48 -6.89 18.56
N ASN A 274 -10.08 -7.39 17.46
CA ASN A 274 -9.88 -8.77 17.05
C ASN A 274 -8.58 -8.87 16.26
N VAL A 275 -7.53 -9.43 16.86
CA VAL A 275 -6.21 -9.49 16.25
C VAL A 275 -5.56 -10.87 16.47
N ILE A 276 -4.71 -11.26 15.50
CA ILE A 276 -3.67 -12.28 15.70
C ILE A 276 -2.34 -11.57 15.94
N GLU A 277 -1.46 -12.21 16.70
CA GLU A 277 -0.20 -11.61 17.14
C GLU A 277 1.01 -12.46 16.75
N GLN A 278 2.21 -11.83 16.73
CA GLN A 278 3.48 -12.51 16.55
C GLN A 278 3.55 -13.32 15.25
N VAL A 279 3.04 -12.73 14.17
CA VAL A 279 3.04 -13.34 12.84
C VAL A 279 3.97 -12.58 11.91
N GLY A 280 4.53 -13.27 10.90
CA GLY A 280 5.43 -12.56 10.00
C GLY A 280 5.69 -13.26 8.67
N VAL A 281 6.25 -12.47 7.74
CA VAL A 281 6.83 -12.93 6.47
C VAL A 281 8.26 -12.43 6.38
N GLU A 282 9.21 -13.33 6.09
CA GLU A 282 10.61 -12.96 6.07
C GLU A 282 11.45 -13.77 5.08
N ASP A 283 12.56 -13.15 4.61
CA ASP A 283 13.62 -13.81 3.84
C ASP A 283 13.12 -14.46 2.54
N MET A 284 12.27 -13.78 1.77
CA MET A 284 11.80 -14.30 0.47
C MET A 284 11.50 -13.20 -0.53
N ALA A 285 11.49 -13.56 -1.80
CA ALA A 285 10.95 -12.74 -2.87
C ALA A 285 9.53 -13.18 -3.23
N LEU A 286 8.66 -12.21 -3.49
CA LEU A 286 7.33 -12.37 -4.03
C LEU A 286 7.29 -11.76 -5.42
N GLN A 287 6.83 -12.50 -6.43
CA GLN A 287 6.76 -12.03 -7.81
C GLN A 287 5.37 -12.20 -8.39
N GLY A 288 4.83 -11.11 -8.92
CA GLY A 288 3.61 -11.13 -9.71
C GLY A 288 3.88 -11.31 -11.21
N GLY A 289 2.83 -11.65 -11.94
CA GLY A 289 2.83 -11.66 -13.40
C GLY A 289 2.52 -10.30 -14.03
N TRP A 290 2.48 -9.22 -13.23
CA TRP A 290 2.14 -7.89 -13.72
C TRP A 290 3.17 -7.34 -14.72
N ARG A 291 2.76 -7.19 -15.97
CA ARG A 291 3.59 -6.71 -17.09
C ARG A 291 2.93 -5.61 -17.90
N GLY A 292 1.74 -5.16 -17.51
CA GLY A 292 0.99 -4.11 -18.16
C GLY A 292 1.63 -2.73 -17.99
N VAL A 293 1.16 -1.76 -18.74
CA VAL A 293 1.40 -0.34 -18.47
C VAL A 293 0.36 0.12 -17.48
N PHE A 294 0.79 0.49 -16.28
CA PHE A 294 -0.10 0.93 -15.21
C PHE A 294 -0.89 2.18 -15.62
N ALA A 295 -2.19 2.16 -15.37
CA ALA A 295 -3.04 3.33 -15.47
C ALA A 295 -3.96 3.36 -14.23
N HIS A 296 -3.73 4.35 -13.37
CA HIS A 296 -4.44 4.51 -12.09
C HIS A 296 -5.95 4.50 -12.26
N HIS A 297 -6.62 3.61 -11.55
CA HIS A 297 -8.07 3.41 -11.58
C HIS A 297 -8.65 3.07 -12.96
N ARG A 298 -7.86 2.49 -13.86
CA ARG A 298 -8.39 1.96 -15.11
C ARG A 298 -9.22 0.71 -14.85
N SER A 299 -8.71 -0.19 -14.03
CA SER A 299 -9.42 -1.41 -13.64
C SER A 299 -8.87 -1.94 -12.32
N ALA A 300 -9.65 -2.81 -11.66
CA ALA A 300 -9.16 -3.54 -10.49
C ALA A 300 -7.95 -4.42 -10.82
N LEU A 301 -7.79 -4.87 -12.06
CA LEU A 301 -6.59 -5.59 -12.51
C LEU A 301 -5.34 -4.73 -12.44
N ASP A 302 -5.43 -3.44 -12.83
CA ASP A 302 -4.30 -2.51 -12.75
C ASP A 302 -3.93 -2.20 -11.29
N ASP A 303 -4.95 -1.97 -10.47
CA ASP A 303 -4.74 -1.47 -9.11
C ASP A 303 -4.39 -2.58 -8.12
N GLU A 304 -5.02 -3.78 -8.26
CA GLU A 304 -4.95 -4.85 -7.25
C GLU A 304 -4.90 -6.26 -7.88
N GLY A 305 -4.45 -6.40 -9.13
CA GLY A 305 -4.48 -7.71 -9.82
C GLY A 305 -3.41 -8.71 -9.33
N TRP A 306 -2.27 -8.22 -8.86
CA TRP A 306 -1.17 -9.02 -8.32
C TRP A 306 -0.70 -8.42 -7.01
N ASP A 307 -1.18 -8.95 -5.89
CA ASP A 307 -0.93 -8.42 -4.58
C ASP A 307 -0.15 -9.39 -3.70
N GLY A 308 0.80 -8.86 -2.94
CA GLY A 308 1.74 -9.64 -2.16
C GLY A 308 1.19 -10.08 -0.80
N ILE A 309 1.22 -9.18 0.19
CA ILE A 309 0.92 -9.50 1.59
C ILE A 309 -0.14 -8.54 2.13
N GLN A 310 -1.17 -9.10 2.79
CA GLN A 310 -2.11 -8.32 3.57
C GLN A 310 -2.10 -8.74 5.05
N PHE A 311 -2.00 -7.74 5.93
CA PHE A 311 -2.28 -7.86 7.36
C PHE A 311 -3.63 -7.20 7.66
N LYS A 312 -4.60 -7.97 8.14
CA LYS A 312 -5.91 -7.49 8.56
C LYS A 312 -6.17 -7.96 9.99
N GLY A 313 -6.16 -7.04 10.95
CA GLY A 313 -6.25 -7.41 12.36
C GLY A 313 -4.99 -8.16 12.84
N VAL A 314 -3.82 -7.54 12.64
CA VAL A 314 -2.54 -8.09 13.10
C VAL A 314 -1.91 -7.12 14.10
N ALA A 315 -1.47 -7.63 15.23
CA ALA A 315 -0.67 -6.88 16.19
C ALA A 315 0.73 -7.50 16.35
N ASN A 316 1.76 -6.67 16.54
CA ASN A 316 3.13 -7.16 16.66
C ASN A 316 3.52 -8.12 15.52
N GLY A 317 3.11 -7.78 14.28
CA GLY A 317 3.47 -8.52 13.09
C GLY A 317 4.69 -7.91 12.39
N TRP A 318 5.26 -8.66 11.43
CA TRP A 318 6.38 -8.15 10.64
C TRP A 318 6.41 -8.66 9.21
N VAL A 319 6.95 -7.80 8.32
CA VAL A 319 7.42 -8.19 7.00
C VAL A 319 8.86 -7.67 6.88
N ARG A 320 9.84 -8.57 6.81
CA ARG A 320 11.25 -8.16 6.79
C ARG A 320 12.10 -8.91 5.80
N ARG A 321 13.09 -8.23 5.23
CA ARG A 321 14.06 -8.79 4.29
C ARG A 321 13.39 -9.47 3.10
N CYS A 322 12.29 -8.86 2.60
CA CYS A 322 11.56 -9.34 1.44
C CYS A 322 11.83 -8.50 0.21
N SER A 323 11.61 -9.10 -0.97
CA SER A 323 11.64 -8.40 -2.25
C SER A 323 10.31 -8.58 -2.98
N PHE A 324 9.76 -7.50 -3.48
CA PHE A 324 8.47 -7.45 -4.18
C PHE A 324 8.71 -7.07 -5.64
N LEU A 325 8.38 -7.98 -6.56
CA LEU A 325 8.75 -7.89 -7.96
C LEU A 325 7.50 -7.96 -8.85
N ASN A 326 7.30 -6.99 -9.72
CA ASN A 326 6.16 -6.96 -10.66
C ASN A 326 4.80 -7.18 -9.99
N LEU A 327 4.57 -6.55 -8.85
CA LEU A 327 3.30 -6.58 -8.11
C LEU A 327 2.53 -5.26 -8.27
N ASN A 328 1.22 -5.30 -8.15
CA ASN A 328 0.39 -4.10 -8.07
C ASN A 328 0.46 -3.51 -6.66
N THR A 329 0.30 -4.33 -5.62
CA THR A 329 0.45 -3.94 -4.23
C THR A 329 1.41 -4.89 -3.52
N GLY A 330 2.45 -4.34 -2.86
CA GLY A 330 3.40 -5.15 -2.11
C GLY A 330 2.87 -5.57 -0.75
N ILE A 331 2.63 -4.59 0.14
CA ILE A 331 2.19 -4.83 1.53
C ILE A 331 1.02 -3.91 1.86
N TYR A 332 -0.04 -4.47 2.45
CA TYR A 332 -1.21 -3.70 2.86
C TYR A 332 -1.65 -4.04 4.29
N LEU A 333 -1.73 -3.04 5.16
CA LEU A 333 -2.18 -3.19 6.55
C LEU A 333 -3.57 -2.58 6.76
N ARG A 334 -4.44 -3.32 7.44
CA ARG A 334 -5.77 -2.88 7.89
C ARG A 334 -5.99 -3.27 9.35
N ASN A 335 -6.54 -2.40 10.17
CA ASN A 335 -6.89 -2.69 11.57
C ASN A 335 -5.75 -3.37 12.32
N SER A 336 -4.51 -2.96 12.05
CA SER A 336 -3.29 -3.61 12.54
C SER A 336 -2.46 -2.63 13.35
N ALA A 337 -1.78 -3.13 14.38
CA ALA A 337 -1.04 -2.27 15.29
C ALA A 337 0.36 -2.80 15.60
N CYS A 338 1.29 -1.87 15.85
CA CYS A 338 2.66 -2.17 16.27
C CYS A 338 3.38 -3.16 15.34
N CYS A 339 3.07 -3.11 14.04
CA CYS A 339 3.76 -3.93 13.03
C CYS A 339 5.03 -3.24 12.53
N SER A 340 6.03 -4.02 12.17
CA SER A 340 7.30 -3.54 11.57
C SER A 340 7.48 -4.11 10.18
N LEU A 341 7.57 -3.21 9.17
CA LEU A 341 7.78 -3.54 7.77
C LEU A 341 9.17 -3.01 7.38
N LEU A 342 10.20 -3.86 7.51
CA LEU A 342 11.60 -3.42 7.49
C LEU A 342 12.44 -4.18 6.46
N GLN A 343 13.44 -3.49 5.88
CA GLN A 343 14.43 -4.09 4.98
C GLN A 343 13.79 -4.71 3.73
N ASN A 344 12.81 -4.03 3.12
CA ASN A 344 12.10 -4.50 1.96
C ASN A 344 12.55 -3.77 0.68
N ARG A 345 12.51 -4.47 -0.46
CA ARG A 345 12.87 -3.94 -1.78
C ARG A 345 11.71 -4.07 -2.74
N PHE A 346 11.45 -3.02 -3.53
CA PHE A 346 10.42 -2.99 -4.56
C PHE A 346 11.05 -2.74 -5.93
N ALA A 347 10.77 -3.60 -6.90
CA ALA A 347 11.37 -3.52 -8.23
C ALA A 347 10.47 -4.10 -9.33
N GLY A 348 10.83 -3.85 -10.58
CA GLY A 348 10.15 -4.37 -11.75
C GLY A 348 9.18 -3.38 -12.36
N ASN A 349 7.94 -3.78 -12.58
CA ASN A 349 6.95 -2.93 -13.21
C ASN A 349 6.23 -2.04 -12.20
N MET A 350 5.87 -0.82 -12.61
CA MET A 350 5.08 0.10 -11.80
C MET A 350 3.77 -0.54 -11.37
N GLY A 351 3.44 -0.44 -10.08
CA GLY A 351 2.21 -0.88 -9.45
C GLY A 351 1.44 0.26 -8.78
N HIS A 352 0.43 -0.09 -7.99
CA HIS A 352 -0.43 0.84 -7.26
C HIS A 352 0.19 1.28 -5.93
N TYR A 353 0.56 0.31 -5.07
CA TYR A 353 1.18 0.58 -3.76
C TYR A 353 2.43 -0.27 -3.54
N ASP A 354 3.49 0.35 -3.02
CA ASP A 354 4.56 -0.43 -2.40
C ASP A 354 4.10 -0.91 -1.02
N THR A 355 3.77 0.03 -0.15
CA THR A 355 3.29 -0.27 1.21
C THR A 355 2.19 0.68 1.62
N ALA A 356 1.06 0.16 2.10
CA ALA A 356 -0.05 0.96 2.59
C ALA A 356 -0.44 0.57 4.03
N VAL A 357 -0.49 1.55 4.93
CA VAL A 357 -0.98 1.43 6.31
C VAL A 357 -2.27 2.22 6.44
N ARG A 358 -3.39 1.52 6.53
CA ARG A 358 -4.73 2.12 6.40
C ARG A 358 -5.74 1.57 7.39
N SER A 359 -6.97 2.05 7.27
CA SER A 359 -8.16 1.49 7.91
C SER A 359 -7.98 1.23 9.41
N ASP A 360 -7.90 2.32 10.18
CA ASP A 360 -7.83 2.27 11.65
C ASP A 360 -6.55 1.59 12.21
N SER A 361 -5.47 1.47 11.42
CA SER A 361 -4.20 0.89 11.88
C SER A 361 -3.38 1.89 12.70
N SER A 362 -2.69 1.43 13.75
CA SER A 362 -2.03 2.32 14.70
C SER A 362 -0.59 1.90 15.03
N PHE A 363 0.30 2.87 15.27
CA PHE A 363 1.68 2.66 15.73
C PHE A 363 2.52 1.70 14.88
N ASN A 364 2.37 1.76 13.56
CA ASN A 364 3.13 0.90 12.65
C ASN A 364 4.42 1.59 12.17
N LEU A 365 5.48 0.80 11.96
CA LEU A 365 6.77 1.24 11.46
C LEU A 365 7.03 0.66 10.07
N MET A 366 7.19 1.53 9.07
CA MET A 366 7.66 1.18 7.72
C MET A 366 9.07 1.76 7.56
N GLY A 367 10.05 0.95 7.18
CA GLY A 367 11.39 1.53 7.06
C GLY A 367 12.47 0.65 6.45
N LEU A 368 13.64 1.25 6.24
CA LEU A 368 14.75 0.62 5.56
C LEU A 368 14.30 -0.03 4.25
N THR A 369 13.64 0.75 3.42
CA THR A 369 13.04 0.29 2.17
C THR A 369 13.77 0.92 0.99
N ASP A 370 13.93 0.16 -0.10
CA ASP A 370 14.58 0.58 -1.34
C ASP A 370 13.60 0.39 -2.51
N GLU A 371 13.19 1.49 -3.10
CA GLU A 371 12.38 1.50 -4.32
C GLU A 371 13.30 1.62 -5.53
N GLN A 372 13.14 0.70 -6.47
CA GLN A 372 13.84 0.72 -7.76
C GLN A 372 12.89 1.07 -8.90
N VAL A 373 11.61 1.23 -8.62
CA VAL A 373 10.57 1.69 -9.53
C VAL A 373 9.57 2.54 -8.75
N ALA A 374 9.14 3.66 -9.33
CA ALA A 374 8.10 4.49 -8.73
C ALA A 374 6.74 3.80 -8.83
N PRO A 375 6.05 3.49 -7.71
CA PRO A 375 4.64 3.10 -7.74
C PRO A 375 3.74 4.33 -7.91
N GLN A 376 2.44 4.12 -8.08
CA GLN A 376 1.48 5.22 -8.02
C GLN A 376 1.47 5.87 -6.62
N HIS A 377 1.56 5.06 -5.58
CA HIS A 377 1.62 5.46 -4.16
C HIS A 377 2.72 4.67 -3.47
N SER A 378 3.74 5.36 -3.02
CA SER A 378 4.86 4.74 -2.28
C SER A 378 4.46 4.43 -0.83
N ALA A 379 5.20 4.91 0.17
CA ALA A 379 4.81 4.79 1.57
C ALA A 379 3.46 5.51 1.81
N SER A 380 2.37 4.76 1.94
CA SER A 380 1.01 5.31 1.99
C SER A 380 0.37 5.16 3.36
N THR A 381 -0.28 6.23 3.83
CA THR A 381 -1.16 6.22 5.01
C THR A 381 -2.58 6.63 4.61
N GLY A 382 -3.58 6.28 5.41
CA GLY A 382 -4.96 6.67 5.10
C GLY A 382 -6.00 6.10 6.04
N ASN A 383 -7.25 6.50 5.85
CA ASN A 383 -8.41 5.93 6.54
C ASN A 383 -8.24 5.82 8.06
N ARG A 384 -7.93 6.95 8.73
CA ARG A 384 -7.73 7.06 10.17
C ARG A 384 -6.57 6.23 10.74
N SER A 385 -5.57 5.87 9.93
CA SER A 385 -4.32 5.36 10.52
C SER A 385 -3.67 6.43 11.40
N SER A 386 -3.00 6.01 12.47
CA SER A 386 -2.44 6.91 13.48
C SER A 386 -1.10 6.42 14.03
N GLY A 387 -0.24 7.34 14.45
CA GLY A 387 1.06 7.00 15.04
C GLY A 387 2.02 6.27 14.09
N THR A 388 1.82 6.38 12.77
CA THR A 388 2.63 5.67 11.78
C THR A 388 3.95 6.38 11.53
N VAL A 389 5.04 5.62 11.41
CA VAL A 389 6.38 6.11 11.09
C VAL A 389 6.86 5.52 9.78
N VAL A 390 7.29 6.41 8.86
CA VAL A 390 8.06 6.07 7.66
C VAL A 390 9.51 6.41 7.93
N TRP A 391 10.38 5.40 8.04
CA TRP A 391 11.72 5.55 8.58
C TRP A 391 12.80 5.10 7.57
N ARG A 392 13.72 6.01 7.20
CA ARG A 392 14.87 5.73 6.32
C ARG A 392 14.45 5.01 5.02
N TRP A 393 13.46 5.56 4.35
CA TRP A 393 12.97 5.06 3.07
C TRP A 393 13.76 5.69 1.92
N ARG A 394 14.11 4.94 0.92
CA ARG A 394 14.76 5.44 -0.30
C ARG A 394 13.77 5.37 -1.45
N MET A 395 13.52 6.51 -2.04
CA MET A 395 12.56 6.70 -3.14
C MET A 395 13.26 6.98 -4.45
N THR A 396 12.63 6.60 -5.56
CA THR A 396 13.01 7.14 -6.87
C THR A 396 12.50 8.60 -6.99
N PRO A 397 13.09 9.43 -7.87
CA PRO A 397 12.66 10.84 -8.03
C PRO A 397 11.16 11.01 -8.34
N ASP A 398 10.53 10.03 -9.00
CA ASP A 398 9.12 10.06 -9.37
C ASP A 398 8.18 9.49 -8.30
N SER A 399 8.72 8.87 -7.25
CA SER A 399 7.94 8.33 -6.13
C SER A 399 7.37 9.43 -5.24
N THR A 400 6.26 9.16 -4.57
CA THR A 400 5.64 10.12 -3.66
C THR A 400 5.24 9.48 -2.34
N VAL A 401 5.58 10.14 -1.23
CA VAL A 401 4.91 9.85 0.04
C VAL A 401 3.42 10.12 -0.15
N ASP A 402 2.60 9.14 0.17
CA ASP A 402 1.16 9.25 0.00
C ASP A 402 0.41 9.35 1.32
N SER A 403 -0.61 10.19 1.32
CA SER A 403 -1.60 10.25 2.38
C SER A 403 -2.98 10.32 1.73
N HIS A 404 -3.81 9.29 1.98
CA HIS A 404 -4.93 8.94 1.10
C HIS A 404 -6.31 9.07 1.75
N GLY A 405 -6.59 10.23 2.27
CA GLY A 405 -7.93 10.60 2.70
C GLY A 405 -8.48 9.93 3.96
N ASN A 406 -9.68 10.33 4.34
CA ASN A 406 -10.39 9.91 5.56
C ASN A 406 -9.58 10.12 6.84
N GLY A 407 -8.76 11.17 6.88
CA GLY A 407 -8.13 11.72 8.07
C GLY A 407 -7.19 10.81 8.85
N PRO A 408 -6.11 10.25 8.26
CA PRO A 408 -4.99 9.77 9.04
C PRO A 408 -4.38 10.92 9.84
N TYR A 409 -3.73 10.64 10.96
CA TYR A 409 -3.10 11.66 11.82
C TYR A 409 -1.88 11.12 12.54
N ALA A 410 -1.05 12.01 13.06
CA ALA A 410 0.19 11.65 13.74
C ALA A 410 1.06 10.71 12.89
N THR A 411 1.52 11.20 11.73
CA THR A 411 2.43 10.47 10.84
C THR A 411 3.78 11.16 10.79
N LEU A 412 4.84 10.41 11.01
CA LEU A 412 6.22 10.86 10.88
C LEU A 412 6.85 10.32 9.60
N ILE A 413 7.36 11.22 8.77
CA ILE A 413 8.16 10.93 7.59
C ILE A 413 9.61 11.27 7.96
N ASP A 414 10.38 10.25 8.34
CA ASP A 414 11.66 10.39 9.04
C ASP A 414 12.84 9.92 8.20
N ARG A 415 13.70 10.83 7.81
CA ARG A 415 14.93 10.50 7.08
C ARG A 415 14.66 9.74 5.77
N VAL A 416 13.67 10.23 5.01
CA VAL A 416 13.38 9.71 3.68
C VAL A 416 14.30 10.37 2.66
N ASP A 417 14.92 9.56 1.80
CA ASP A 417 15.85 9.99 0.75
C ASP A 417 15.22 9.84 -0.63
N GLY A 418 15.07 10.96 -1.36
CA GLY A 418 14.53 11.01 -2.72
C GLY A 418 13.01 11.21 -2.77
N GLY A 419 12.49 11.28 -3.97
CA GLY A 419 11.07 11.40 -4.23
C GLY A 419 10.47 12.79 -3.96
N THR A 420 9.15 12.83 -4.01
CA THR A 420 8.32 14.00 -3.79
C THR A 420 7.31 13.73 -2.65
N MET A 421 6.60 14.76 -2.22
CA MET A 421 5.60 14.69 -1.17
C MET A 421 4.25 15.27 -1.61
N THR A 422 4.10 15.61 -2.88
CA THR A 422 3.02 16.47 -3.33
C THR A 422 1.92 15.75 -4.13
N ARG A 423 2.16 14.52 -4.58
CA ARG A 423 1.20 13.77 -5.40
C ARG A 423 0.26 12.87 -4.60
N SER A 424 0.08 13.17 -3.30
CA SER A 424 -0.82 12.42 -2.41
C SER A 424 -2.25 12.37 -2.95
N GLY A 425 -2.86 11.21 -2.82
CA GLY A 425 -4.12 10.85 -3.43
C GLY A 425 -5.33 10.94 -2.50
N GLY A 426 -6.45 10.50 -3.01
CA GLY A 426 -7.76 10.48 -2.36
C GLY A 426 -8.75 11.40 -3.05
N PRO A 427 -9.98 10.93 -3.27
CA PRO A 427 -11.03 11.76 -3.89
C PRO A 427 -11.53 12.83 -2.91
N ALA A 428 -12.01 13.95 -3.44
CA ALA A 428 -12.54 15.07 -2.66
C ALA A 428 -13.53 14.67 -1.53
N PRO A 429 -14.42 13.67 -1.70
CA PRO A 429 -15.28 13.21 -0.60
C PRO A 429 -14.56 12.64 0.61
N SER A 430 -13.29 12.29 0.50
CA SER A 430 -12.46 11.75 1.60
C SER A 430 -11.50 12.77 2.21
N PHE A 431 -11.53 14.03 1.78
CA PHE A 431 -10.68 15.08 2.34
C PHE A 431 -11.01 15.41 3.81
N PRO A 432 -10.02 15.87 4.58
CA PRO A 432 -8.61 16.05 4.20
C PRO A 432 -7.86 14.72 4.08
N ASN A 433 -6.78 14.73 3.29
CA ASN A 433 -5.92 13.55 3.13
C ASN A 433 -5.12 13.24 4.39
N HIS A 434 -4.81 14.25 5.20
CA HIS A 434 -4.20 14.08 6.51
C HIS A 434 -4.71 15.17 7.47
N LEU A 435 -4.94 14.77 8.71
CA LEU A 435 -5.26 15.65 9.83
C LEU A 435 -3.96 16.14 10.51
N ARG A 436 -4.03 16.56 11.77
CA ARG A 436 -2.90 17.13 12.51
C ARG A 436 -1.73 16.17 12.69
N TRP A 437 -0.53 16.70 12.91
CA TRP A 437 0.73 16.03 13.19
C TRP A 437 1.28 15.17 12.05
N MET A 438 1.19 15.68 10.81
CA MET A 438 2.05 15.20 9.73
C MET A 438 3.40 15.92 9.85
N VAL A 439 4.47 15.16 10.08
CA VAL A 439 5.80 15.69 10.33
C VAL A 439 6.78 15.13 9.31
N PHE A 440 7.48 16.00 8.61
CA PHE A 440 8.62 15.66 7.74
C PHE A 440 9.90 16.01 8.46
N TRP A 441 10.74 15.00 8.73
CA TRP A 441 11.99 15.17 9.45
C TRP A 441 13.17 14.76 8.60
N ASN A 442 14.08 15.71 8.30
CA ASN A 442 15.25 15.50 7.45
C ASN A 442 14.90 14.78 6.12
N PHE A 443 13.81 15.20 5.48
CA PHE A 443 13.44 14.70 4.17
C PHE A 443 14.37 15.25 3.10
N SER A 444 15.01 14.36 2.31
CA SER A 444 15.88 14.73 1.19
C SER A 444 15.08 14.72 -0.11
N TYR A 445 14.58 15.87 -0.51
CA TYR A 445 13.74 16.04 -1.70
C TYR A 445 14.54 15.88 -3.01
N ASP A 446 14.00 15.13 -3.97
CA ASP A 446 14.58 14.95 -5.31
C ASP A 446 13.52 15.01 -6.44
N GLY A 447 12.33 15.50 -6.15
CA GLY A 447 11.23 15.63 -7.12
C GLY A 447 11.36 16.86 -8.05
N ASP A 448 10.38 17.01 -8.94
CA ASP A 448 10.23 18.12 -9.90
C ASP A 448 8.84 18.76 -9.78
N ASP A 449 8.47 19.17 -8.56
CA ASP A 449 7.18 19.80 -8.31
C ASP A 449 7.13 21.26 -8.76
N ASP A 450 5.96 21.73 -9.21
CA ASP A 450 5.70 23.13 -9.47
C ASP A 450 5.86 23.97 -8.20
N GLN A 451 6.61 25.05 -8.25
CA GLN A 451 6.94 25.88 -7.10
C GLN A 451 6.27 27.28 -7.14
N PRO A 452 5.96 27.90 -6.00
CA PRO A 452 6.05 27.33 -4.63
C PRO A 452 4.98 26.27 -4.38
N VAL A 453 5.36 25.19 -3.67
CA VAL A 453 4.43 24.12 -3.30
C VAL A 453 3.43 24.61 -2.27
N ASN A 454 2.15 24.42 -2.56
CA ASN A 454 1.05 24.76 -1.67
C ASN A 454 0.40 23.51 -1.09
N PHE A 455 0.83 23.08 0.08
CA PHE A 455 0.27 21.89 0.75
C PHE A 455 -1.19 22.06 1.18
N TRP A 456 -1.62 23.26 1.49
CA TRP A 456 -3.01 23.53 1.87
C TRP A 456 -3.93 23.32 0.67
N ASN A 457 -3.55 23.83 -0.47
CA ASN A 457 -4.40 23.92 -1.66
C ASN A 457 -3.67 23.33 -2.87
N TYR A 458 -3.34 22.05 -2.75
CA TYR A 458 -2.35 21.39 -3.58
C TYR A 458 -2.73 21.29 -5.05
N VAL A 459 -3.97 21.01 -5.44
CA VAL A 459 -4.31 20.84 -6.86
C VAL A 459 -4.90 22.13 -7.44
N LYS A 460 -4.08 22.88 -8.20
CA LYS A 460 -4.50 24.05 -9.00
C LYS A 460 -5.28 25.10 -8.20
N GLY A 461 -5.06 25.19 -6.90
CA GLY A 461 -5.63 26.23 -6.05
C GLY A 461 -7.13 26.05 -5.76
N LYS A 462 -7.70 24.88 -5.91
CA LYS A 462 -9.15 24.68 -5.79
C LYS A 462 -9.61 23.94 -4.51
N GLU A 463 -8.73 23.16 -3.86
CA GLU A 463 -9.15 22.25 -2.79
C GLU A 463 -8.09 22.12 -1.71
N ALA A 464 -8.47 22.35 -0.46
CA ALA A 464 -7.60 22.10 0.69
C ALA A 464 -7.51 20.59 0.95
N LYS A 465 -6.31 20.03 0.88
CA LYS A 465 -6.10 18.58 1.01
C LYS A 465 -5.54 18.17 2.37
N PHE A 466 -4.90 19.05 3.10
CA PHE A 466 -4.17 18.73 4.32
C PHE A 466 -4.45 19.73 5.44
N VAL A 467 -4.46 19.26 6.67
CA VAL A 467 -4.12 20.10 7.81
C VAL A 467 -2.61 20.34 7.75
N LYS A 468 -2.20 21.59 7.99
CA LYS A 468 -0.83 22.08 7.75
C LYS A 468 0.25 21.17 8.35
N PRO A 469 1.13 20.56 7.52
CA PRO A 469 2.22 19.73 8.00
C PRO A 469 3.37 20.56 8.59
N LEU A 470 4.21 19.91 9.41
CA LEU A 470 5.44 20.47 9.94
C LEU A 470 6.63 19.92 9.13
N PHE A 471 7.51 20.82 8.68
CA PHE A 471 8.78 20.45 8.05
C PHE A 471 9.95 20.85 8.94
N VAL A 472 10.89 19.93 9.13
CA VAL A 472 12.11 20.13 9.91
C VAL A 472 13.28 19.53 9.14
N GLY A 473 14.24 20.39 8.72
CA GLY A 473 15.42 19.96 7.99
C GLY A 473 15.14 19.48 6.56
N LEU A 474 14.13 20.00 5.88
CA LEU A 474 13.86 19.73 4.47
C LEU A 474 15.07 20.17 3.62
N HIS A 475 15.66 19.24 2.87
CA HIS A 475 16.87 19.50 2.08
C HIS A 475 16.87 18.67 0.76
N GLY A 476 17.99 18.64 0.04
CA GLY A 476 18.10 18.01 -1.28
C GLY A 476 18.00 19.02 -2.41
N LYS A 477 17.20 18.78 -3.46
CA LYS A 477 16.91 19.77 -4.49
C LYS A 477 16.21 20.98 -3.86
N PRO A 478 16.46 22.22 -4.36
CA PRO A 478 15.76 23.40 -3.87
C PRO A 478 14.23 23.23 -3.98
N LEU A 479 13.55 23.47 -2.87
CA LEU A 479 12.08 23.43 -2.80
C LEU A 479 11.57 24.61 -1.97
N GLU A 480 10.72 25.42 -2.57
CA GLU A 480 10.01 26.49 -1.89
C GLU A 480 8.62 26.02 -1.48
N LEU A 481 8.32 26.09 -0.17
CA LEU A 481 6.99 25.83 0.38
C LEU A 481 6.25 27.14 0.60
N LYS A 482 4.99 27.20 0.23
CA LYS A 482 4.13 28.33 0.52
C LYS A 482 3.90 28.42 2.03
N ALA A 483 4.39 29.49 2.67
CA ALA A 483 4.49 29.64 4.12
C ALA A 483 3.14 29.47 4.86
N ASP A 484 2.03 29.88 4.27
CA ASP A 484 0.69 29.77 4.85
C ASP A 484 0.07 28.38 4.71
N SER A 485 0.70 27.46 3.95
CA SER A 485 0.24 26.10 3.73
C SER A 485 0.88 25.07 4.66
N VAL A 486 1.87 25.44 5.45
CA VAL A 486 2.57 24.59 6.41
C VAL A 486 2.46 25.14 7.82
N ALA A 487 2.60 24.28 8.83
CA ALA A 487 2.63 24.71 10.23
C ALA A 487 3.91 25.50 10.53
N ASP A 488 5.03 24.97 10.09
CA ASP A 488 6.35 25.62 10.10
C ASP A 488 7.30 24.89 9.13
N ASN A 489 8.43 25.55 8.81
CA ASN A 489 9.51 24.99 8.00
C ASN A 489 10.85 25.36 8.64
N GLU A 490 11.31 24.53 9.59
CA GLU A 490 12.56 24.75 10.30
C GLU A 490 13.75 24.30 9.44
N SER A 491 14.77 25.15 9.33
CA SER A 491 16.04 24.83 8.67
C SER A 491 15.91 24.40 7.20
N PRO A 492 15.17 25.15 6.34
CA PRO A 492 15.04 24.82 4.94
C PRO A 492 16.40 24.79 4.23
N GLY A 493 16.66 23.77 3.44
CA GLY A 493 17.88 23.57 2.67
C GLY A 493 19.02 22.89 3.45
N ALA A 494 18.86 22.61 4.76
CA ALA A 494 19.89 21.95 5.56
C ALA A 494 19.30 20.97 6.58
N PRO A 495 19.86 19.75 6.71
CA PRO A 495 19.42 18.80 7.71
C PRO A 495 19.68 19.30 9.13
N VAL A 496 18.94 18.77 10.09
CA VAL A 496 19.07 19.07 11.52
C VAL A 496 19.56 17.87 12.31
N THR A 497 19.94 18.10 13.58
CA THR A 497 20.12 17.04 14.57
C THR A 497 18.94 17.01 15.55
N PRO A 498 18.47 15.78 15.95
CA PRO A 498 18.97 14.47 15.56
C PRO A 498 18.73 14.15 14.09
N GLU A 499 19.55 13.21 13.54
CA GLU A 499 19.40 12.77 12.16
C GLU A 499 18.03 12.11 11.91
N SER A 500 17.57 11.28 12.84
CA SER A 500 16.26 10.62 12.85
C SER A 500 15.51 11.00 14.13
N LEU A 501 14.31 11.53 14.00
CA LEU A 501 13.47 11.85 15.13
C LEU A 501 12.98 10.60 15.85
N TYR A 502 12.58 9.57 15.08
CA TYR A 502 12.13 8.28 15.63
C TYR A 502 13.21 7.64 16.51
N GLU A 503 14.46 7.52 16.00
CA GLU A 503 15.55 6.94 16.75
C GLU A 503 15.84 7.75 18.04
N ALA A 504 15.84 9.07 17.95
CA ALA A 504 16.11 9.94 19.09
C ALA A 504 14.99 9.89 20.16
N GLN A 505 13.74 9.85 19.75
CA GLN A 505 12.61 9.69 20.68
C GLN A 505 12.64 8.31 21.35
N LEU A 506 12.97 7.25 20.58
CA LEU A 506 13.10 5.89 21.09
C LEU A 506 14.24 5.79 22.12
N GLU A 507 15.41 6.35 21.82
CA GLU A 507 16.54 6.41 22.76
C GLU A 507 16.19 7.21 24.02
N LEU A 508 15.51 8.36 23.87
CA LEU A 508 15.09 9.20 24.99
C LEU A 508 14.11 8.44 25.91
N ARG A 509 13.15 7.70 25.33
CA ARG A 509 12.16 6.93 26.08
C ARG A 509 12.78 5.77 26.85
N LEU A 510 13.70 5.05 26.21
CA LEU A 510 14.33 3.84 26.79
C LEU A 510 15.59 4.12 27.58
N GLY A 511 16.12 5.34 27.56
CA GLY A 511 17.38 5.74 28.19
C GLY A 511 18.63 5.29 27.43
N LYS A 512 18.47 4.50 26.37
CA LYS A 512 19.53 4.09 25.43
C LYS A 512 18.91 3.66 24.08
N ALA A 513 19.67 3.81 23.02
CA ALA A 513 19.26 3.27 21.71
C ALA A 513 19.20 1.73 21.76
N PRO A 514 18.11 1.11 21.30
CA PRO A 514 18.03 -0.35 21.20
C PRO A 514 19.07 -0.90 20.21
N GLU A 515 19.73 -2.00 20.56
CA GLU A 515 20.77 -2.62 19.72
C GLU A 515 20.25 -3.04 18.33
N TRP A 516 18.95 -3.42 18.25
CA TRP A 516 18.35 -3.84 17.00
C TRP A 516 18.38 -2.73 15.93
N VAL A 517 18.29 -1.46 16.31
CA VAL A 517 18.31 -0.32 15.38
C VAL A 517 19.62 -0.28 14.60
N GLY A 518 20.76 -0.34 15.29
CA GLY A 518 22.08 -0.36 14.66
C GLY A 518 22.32 -1.62 13.85
N LYS A 519 21.97 -2.78 14.39
CA LYS A 519 22.10 -4.08 13.72
C LYS A 519 21.31 -4.11 12.42
N THR A 520 20.03 -3.75 12.46
CA THR A 520 19.14 -3.78 11.28
C THR A 520 19.60 -2.81 10.18
N LYS A 521 20.10 -1.61 10.55
CA LYS A 521 20.70 -0.68 9.57
C LYS A 521 21.92 -1.28 8.89
N THR A 522 22.81 -1.94 9.63
CA THR A 522 24.02 -2.58 9.07
C THR A 522 23.66 -3.75 8.15
N GLU A 523 22.75 -4.59 8.57
CA GLU A 523 22.24 -5.71 7.77
C GLU A 523 21.59 -5.23 6.47
N TRP A 524 20.86 -4.12 6.54
CA TRP A 524 20.19 -3.51 5.40
C TRP A 524 21.17 -3.08 4.31
N GLU A 525 22.28 -2.44 4.65
CA GLU A 525 23.30 -2.04 3.67
C GLU A 525 23.87 -3.23 2.91
N THR A 526 23.97 -4.38 3.56
CA THR A 526 24.41 -5.64 2.93
C THR A 526 23.31 -6.23 2.05
N LEU A 527 22.09 -6.29 2.53
CA LEU A 527 20.95 -6.90 1.82
C LEU A 527 20.60 -6.13 0.54
N ARG A 528 20.51 -4.81 0.61
CA ARG A 528 20.10 -3.98 -0.53
C ARG A 528 21.12 -4.00 -1.67
N ALA A 529 22.38 -4.33 -1.39
CA ALA A 529 23.44 -4.47 -2.40
C ALA A 529 23.40 -5.83 -3.12
N GLN A 530 22.63 -6.80 -2.65
CA GLN A 530 22.52 -8.12 -3.28
C GLN A 530 21.65 -8.07 -4.54
N THR A 531 22.00 -8.89 -5.52
CA THR A 531 21.24 -9.03 -6.76
C THR A 531 19.85 -9.61 -6.49
N LEU A 532 18.81 -8.98 -7.02
CA LEU A 532 17.45 -9.49 -6.98
C LEU A 532 17.27 -10.74 -7.85
N PRO A 533 16.27 -11.58 -7.60
CA PRO A 533 15.85 -12.60 -8.55
C PRO A 533 15.52 -11.97 -9.92
N PRO A 534 15.60 -12.71 -11.03
CA PRO A 534 15.24 -12.19 -12.34
C PRO A 534 13.79 -11.70 -12.38
N PHE A 535 13.58 -10.47 -12.86
CA PHE A 535 12.23 -9.87 -12.99
C PHE A 535 12.07 -9.06 -14.29
N ALA A 536 13.01 -9.20 -15.23
CA ALA A 536 13.00 -8.42 -16.45
C ALA A 536 11.69 -8.58 -17.23
N LEU A 537 11.16 -7.46 -17.71
CA LEU A 537 9.90 -7.43 -18.46
C LEU A 537 10.10 -7.76 -19.96
N SER A 538 11.29 -7.51 -20.50
CA SER A 538 11.65 -7.69 -21.90
C SER A 538 12.34 -9.03 -22.21
N ASP A 539 13.12 -9.56 -21.26
CA ASP A 539 13.78 -10.85 -21.38
C ASP A 539 13.08 -11.86 -20.47
N ILE A 540 11.90 -12.30 -20.87
CA ILE A 540 11.17 -13.35 -20.16
C ILE A 540 11.89 -14.65 -20.46
N PRO A 541 12.56 -15.29 -19.48
CA PRO A 541 13.12 -16.61 -19.69
C PRO A 541 12.01 -17.56 -20.15
N LYS A 542 12.32 -18.48 -21.06
CA LYS A 542 11.32 -19.49 -21.50
C LYS A 542 10.74 -20.26 -20.30
N SER A 543 11.53 -20.46 -19.26
CA SER A 543 11.11 -21.03 -17.98
C SER A 543 10.06 -20.23 -17.23
N ASP A 544 9.89 -18.93 -17.57
CA ASP A 544 8.93 -18.03 -16.94
C ASP A 544 7.66 -17.83 -17.76
N LEU A 545 7.60 -18.39 -18.97
CA LEU A 545 6.38 -18.48 -19.77
C LEU A 545 5.59 -19.70 -19.27
N HIS A 546 4.40 -19.44 -18.75
CA HIS A 546 3.49 -20.50 -18.33
C HIS A 546 2.54 -20.83 -19.50
N ALA A 547 2.96 -21.75 -20.35
CA ALA A 547 2.10 -22.25 -21.43
C ALA A 547 0.98 -23.11 -20.84
N GLU A 548 -0.25 -22.79 -21.22
CA GLU A 548 -1.45 -23.55 -20.87
C GLU A 548 -2.34 -23.74 -22.09
N ASN A 549 -3.08 -24.85 -22.13
CA ASN A 549 -4.04 -25.07 -23.19
C ASN A 549 -5.35 -24.32 -22.90
N PHE A 550 -5.77 -23.47 -23.85
CA PHE A 550 -7.03 -22.72 -23.73
C PHE A 550 -7.63 -22.43 -25.12
N ALA A 551 -8.94 -22.26 -25.15
CA ALA A 551 -9.62 -21.85 -26.38
C ALA A 551 -9.39 -20.35 -26.62
N LEU A 552 -9.09 -19.98 -27.87
CA LEU A 552 -8.95 -18.57 -28.27
C LEU A 552 -10.19 -17.75 -27.93
N ALA A 553 -11.38 -18.39 -28.00
CA ALA A 553 -12.65 -17.77 -27.64
C ALA A 553 -12.69 -17.31 -26.17
N ASP A 554 -12.11 -18.09 -25.24
CA ASP A 554 -12.04 -17.76 -23.83
C ASP A 554 -11.16 -16.54 -23.59
N LEU A 555 -9.97 -16.50 -24.20
CA LEU A 555 -9.06 -15.36 -24.12
C LEU A 555 -9.74 -14.06 -24.61
N LEU A 556 -10.37 -14.10 -25.77
CA LEU A 556 -10.99 -12.92 -26.38
C LEU A 556 -12.21 -12.46 -25.59
N LYS A 557 -12.97 -13.41 -25.02
CA LYS A 557 -14.10 -13.08 -24.14
C LYS A 557 -13.63 -12.42 -22.86
N ASP A 558 -12.69 -13.02 -22.15
CA ASP A 558 -12.17 -12.48 -20.90
C ASP A 558 -11.54 -11.09 -21.11
N TRP A 559 -10.79 -10.94 -22.21
CA TRP A 559 -10.23 -9.64 -22.58
C TRP A 559 -11.31 -8.59 -22.87
N SER A 560 -12.34 -8.96 -23.65
CA SER A 560 -13.46 -8.06 -23.97
C SER A 560 -14.23 -7.65 -22.70
N ASP A 561 -14.54 -8.59 -21.83
CA ASP A 561 -15.23 -8.35 -20.56
C ASP A 561 -14.40 -7.42 -19.64
N MET A 562 -13.09 -7.65 -19.57
CA MET A 562 -12.16 -6.78 -18.84
C MET A 562 -12.14 -5.36 -19.40
N MET A 563 -12.05 -5.19 -20.72
CA MET A 563 -11.99 -3.86 -21.35
C MET A 563 -13.31 -3.10 -21.19
N ALA A 564 -14.44 -3.78 -21.22
CA ALA A 564 -15.76 -3.18 -20.98
C ALA A 564 -15.99 -2.78 -19.52
N GLY A 565 -15.34 -3.49 -18.57
CA GLY A 565 -15.45 -3.25 -17.12
C GLY A 565 -14.47 -2.19 -16.58
N GLN A 566 -13.65 -1.55 -17.41
CA GLN A 566 -12.73 -0.51 -16.98
C GLN A 566 -13.45 0.76 -16.50
N GLU A 567 -12.80 1.49 -15.58
CA GLU A 567 -13.35 2.69 -14.93
C GLU A 567 -12.75 4.00 -15.50
N LEU A 568 -13.24 5.14 -15.00
CA LEU A 568 -12.70 6.49 -15.25
C LEU A 568 -12.48 6.85 -16.74
N GLY A 569 -13.39 6.40 -17.63
CA GLY A 569 -13.33 6.66 -19.05
C GLY A 569 -12.36 5.76 -19.85
N TRP A 570 -11.78 4.76 -19.19
CA TRP A 570 -10.96 3.74 -19.84
C TRP A 570 -11.76 2.60 -20.46
N ALA A 571 -13.08 2.51 -20.17
CA ALA A 571 -13.92 1.46 -20.72
C ALA A 571 -14.00 1.55 -22.23
N VAL A 572 -13.56 0.49 -22.91
CA VAL A 572 -13.58 0.36 -24.37
C VAL A 572 -14.34 -0.91 -24.72
N PRO A 573 -15.58 -0.83 -25.20
CA PRO A 573 -16.30 -2.00 -25.69
C PRO A 573 -15.58 -2.62 -26.88
N ILE A 574 -15.39 -3.92 -26.89
CA ILE A 574 -14.77 -4.67 -27.97
C ILE A 574 -15.87 -5.38 -28.77
N GLU A 575 -15.94 -5.13 -30.07
CA GLU A 575 -16.83 -5.81 -31.01
C GLU A 575 -15.99 -6.68 -31.96
N LEU A 576 -16.19 -7.98 -31.91
CA LEU A 576 -15.56 -8.89 -32.87
C LEU A 576 -16.30 -8.82 -34.19
N SER A 577 -15.57 -8.49 -35.27
CA SER A 577 -16.13 -8.30 -36.63
C SER A 577 -16.55 -9.61 -37.30
N SER A 578 -16.04 -10.74 -36.82
CA SER A 578 -16.32 -12.09 -37.33
C SER A 578 -16.44 -13.10 -36.19
N PRO A 579 -17.07 -14.25 -36.39
CA PRO A 579 -17.04 -15.32 -35.42
C PRO A 579 -15.60 -15.68 -35.06
N VAL A 580 -15.35 -15.92 -33.77
CA VAL A 580 -14.03 -16.35 -33.29
C VAL A 580 -13.73 -17.72 -33.87
N PRO A 581 -12.56 -17.92 -34.51
CA PRO A 581 -12.15 -19.23 -34.97
C PRO A 581 -12.05 -20.24 -33.83
N ASP A 582 -12.47 -21.47 -34.07
CA ASP A 582 -12.31 -22.59 -33.14
C ASP A 582 -10.85 -23.05 -33.13
N VAL A 583 -10.09 -22.51 -32.18
CA VAL A 583 -8.65 -22.76 -32.06
C VAL A 583 -8.31 -22.95 -30.59
N ASP A 584 -7.70 -24.06 -30.27
CA ASP A 584 -7.04 -24.29 -29.00
C ASP A 584 -5.58 -23.85 -29.09
N TRP A 585 -5.13 -23.15 -28.06
CA TRP A 585 -3.77 -22.63 -27.95
C TRP A 585 -3.04 -23.20 -26.74
N ASP A 586 -1.75 -23.48 -26.94
CA ASP A 586 -0.80 -23.79 -25.89
C ASP A 586 0.20 -22.62 -25.76
N LYS A 587 -0.23 -21.58 -25.09
CA LYS A 587 0.49 -20.28 -24.96
C LYS A 587 0.32 -19.70 -23.57
N ASP A 588 1.12 -18.68 -23.26
CA ASP A 588 0.94 -17.91 -22.04
C ASP A 588 -0.29 -16.98 -22.16
N TYR A 589 -1.38 -17.41 -21.52
CA TYR A 589 -2.67 -16.72 -21.52
C TYR A 589 -2.56 -15.29 -20.94
N THR A 590 -1.90 -15.14 -19.79
CA THR A 590 -1.77 -13.85 -19.10
C THR A 590 -0.96 -12.86 -19.92
N LEU A 591 0.09 -13.34 -20.59
CA LEU A 591 0.93 -12.52 -21.45
C LEU A 591 0.17 -12.05 -22.68
N LEU A 592 -0.55 -12.92 -23.37
CA LEU A 592 -1.37 -12.53 -24.54
C LEU A 592 -2.46 -11.55 -24.16
N ARG A 593 -3.16 -11.75 -23.06
CA ARG A 593 -4.15 -10.79 -22.56
C ARG A 593 -3.53 -9.42 -22.28
N THR A 594 -2.33 -9.39 -21.70
CA THR A 594 -1.60 -8.14 -21.43
C THR A 594 -1.20 -7.41 -22.72
N ILE A 595 -0.77 -8.14 -23.75
CA ILE A 595 -0.46 -7.58 -25.08
C ILE A 595 -1.71 -6.92 -25.67
N LEU A 596 -2.84 -7.62 -25.67
CA LEU A 596 -4.11 -7.12 -26.20
C LEU A 596 -4.57 -5.86 -25.44
N GLN A 597 -4.45 -5.83 -24.13
CA GLN A 597 -4.75 -4.65 -23.32
C GLN A 597 -3.85 -3.46 -23.68
N ALA A 598 -2.56 -3.67 -23.86
CA ALA A 598 -1.62 -2.62 -24.25
C ALA A 598 -1.91 -2.08 -25.66
N MET A 599 -2.28 -2.95 -26.60
CA MET A 599 -2.71 -2.55 -27.94
C MET A 599 -3.95 -1.65 -27.91
N VAL A 600 -4.99 -2.03 -27.12
CA VAL A 600 -6.20 -1.19 -26.97
C VAL A 600 -5.86 0.14 -26.31
N THR A 601 -5.03 0.14 -25.28
CA THR A 601 -4.60 1.39 -24.63
C THR A 601 -3.94 2.36 -25.62
N TYR A 602 -3.15 1.87 -26.55
CA TYR A 602 -2.56 2.70 -27.60
C TYR A 602 -3.58 3.12 -28.66
N ALA A 603 -4.43 2.20 -29.09
CA ALA A 603 -5.38 2.42 -30.19
C ALA A 603 -6.57 3.33 -29.80
N SER A 604 -6.90 3.40 -28.52
CA SER A 604 -8.06 4.14 -28.04
C SER A 604 -7.76 5.63 -27.80
N PRO A 605 -8.76 6.52 -27.94
CA PRO A 605 -8.63 7.91 -27.54
C PRO A 605 -8.35 8.03 -26.05
N LEU A 606 -7.72 9.15 -25.62
CA LEU A 606 -7.54 9.43 -24.21
C LEU A 606 -8.89 9.60 -23.51
N PRO A 607 -9.02 9.15 -22.25
CA PRO A 607 -10.21 9.43 -21.46
C PRO A 607 -10.46 10.93 -21.35
N ASP A 608 -11.71 11.35 -21.46
CA ASP A 608 -12.08 12.75 -21.26
C ASP A 608 -11.98 13.08 -19.77
N LYS A 609 -10.99 13.92 -19.41
CA LYS A 609 -10.75 14.36 -18.03
C LYS A 609 -11.64 15.52 -17.59
N ASP A 610 -12.56 15.99 -18.42
CA ASP A 610 -13.41 17.14 -18.11
C ASP A 610 -14.63 16.68 -17.26
N GLU A 611 -14.35 16.33 -15.98
CA GLU A 611 -15.37 15.90 -15.02
C GLU A 611 -16.51 16.92 -14.85
N GLU A 612 -16.24 18.22 -14.98
CA GLU A 612 -17.25 19.27 -14.83
C GLU A 612 -18.25 19.25 -16.00
N LYS A 613 -17.80 19.05 -17.24
CA LYS A 613 -18.67 18.94 -18.40
C LYS A 613 -19.51 17.68 -18.39
N THR A 614 -18.96 16.58 -17.88
CA THR A 614 -19.65 15.28 -17.81
C THR A 614 -20.73 15.30 -16.73
N LYS A 615 -20.46 15.92 -15.57
CA LYS A 615 -21.45 16.12 -14.49
C LYS A 615 -22.57 17.08 -14.89
N ALA A 616 -22.24 18.17 -15.58
CA ALA A 616 -23.22 19.16 -16.07
C ALA A 616 -24.18 18.57 -17.13
N ALA A 617 -23.76 17.55 -17.86
CA ALA A 617 -24.57 16.88 -18.88
C ALA A 617 -25.49 15.78 -18.32
N GLY A 618 -25.50 15.52 -17.01
CA GLY A 618 -26.29 14.46 -16.36
C GLY A 618 -25.92 13.05 -16.84
N LYS A 619 -24.76 12.89 -17.48
CA LYS A 619 -24.22 11.59 -17.90
C LYS A 619 -23.44 10.96 -16.76
N SER A 620 -23.42 9.64 -16.71
CA SER A 620 -22.47 8.88 -15.88
C SER A 620 -21.08 9.48 -16.07
N VAL A 621 -20.29 9.60 -15.02
CA VAL A 621 -18.92 10.16 -15.01
C VAL A 621 -17.99 9.46 -16.03
N TYR A 622 -18.46 8.40 -16.65
CA TYR A 622 -17.76 7.51 -17.56
C TYR A 622 -18.45 7.51 -18.93
N ALA A 623 -18.05 8.43 -19.80
CA ALA A 623 -18.40 8.30 -21.21
C ALA A 623 -17.68 7.08 -21.76
N LEU A 624 -18.43 6.08 -22.24
CA LEU A 624 -17.85 4.93 -22.93
C LEU A 624 -17.11 5.42 -24.19
N SER A 625 -15.88 4.96 -24.38
CA SER A 625 -15.21 5.11 -25.67
C SER A 625 -16.04 4.43 -26.78
N PRO A 626 -15.95 4.91 -28.03
CA PRO A 626 -16.55 4.19 -29.15
C PRO A 626 -16.08 2.74 -29.17
N ALA A 627 -16.98 1.82 -29.53
CA ALA A 627 -16.62 0.40 -29.64
C ALA A 627 -15.46 0.20 -30.63
N LEU A 628 -14.49 -0.60 -30.23
CA LEU A 628 -13.34 -0.96 -31.06
C LEU A 628 -13.68 -2.27 -31.81
N LYS A 629 -13.72 -2.21 -33.14
CA LYS A 629 -13.94 -3.40 -33.96
C LYS A 629 -12.66 -4.15 -34.13
N VAL A 630 -12.66 -5.43 -33.76
CA VAL A 630 -11.49 -6.30 -33.79
C VAL A 630 -11.75 -7.47 -34.73
N ASP A 631 -10.86 -7.64 -35.71
CA ASP A 631 -10.89 -8.76 -36.63
C ASP A 631 -9.95 -9.86 -36.15
N VAL A 632 -10.44 -11.13 -36.17
CA VAL A 632 -9.66 -12.29 -35.82
C VAL A 632 -9.65 -13.28 -36.96
N VAL A 633 -8.47 -13.60 -37.46
CA VAL A 633 -8.29 -14.52 -38.58
C VAL A 633 -7.30 -15.62 -38.15
N ALA A 634 -7.71 -16.89 -38.26
CA ALA A 634 -6.83 -18.03 -38.03
C ALA A 634 -6.54 -18.77 -39.31
N THR A 635 -5.30 -19.23 -39.42
CA THR A 635 -4.83 -20.17 -40.43
C THR A 635 -4.25 -21.40 -39.78
N ASP A 636 -3.80 -22.40 -40.53
CA ASP A 636 -3.13 -23.58 -39.96
C ASP A 636 -1.80 -23.26 -39.27
N LYS A 637 -1.24 -22.04 -39.48
CA LYS A 637 0.08 -21.65 -38.96
C LYS A 637 0.07 -20.55 -37.96
N GLU A 638 -0.94 -19.70 -37.99
CA GLU A 638 -0.96 -18.50 -37.15
C GLU A 638 -2.38 -17.98 -36.91
N VAL A 639 -2.52 -17.19 -35.82
CA VAL A 639 -3.70 -16.38 -35.55
C VAL A 639 -3.31 -14.92 -35.65
N ALA A 640 -4.06 -14.14 -36.39
CA ALA A 640 -3.91 -12.69 -36.55
C ALA A 640 -5.09 -11.97 -35.88
N ILE A 641 -4.78 -11.04 -34.96
CA ILE A 641 -5.76 -10.17 -34.28
C ILE A 641 -5.47 -8.74 -34.71
N SER A 642 -6.43 -8.11 -35.40
CA SER A 642 -6.27 -6.76 -35.96
C SER A 642 -7.29 -5.80 -35.36
N MET A 643 -6.86 -4.56 -35.06
CA MET A 643 -7.72 -3.51 -34.55
C MET A 643 -7.39 -2.15 -35.12
N PRO A 644 -8.39 -1.28 -35.38
CA PRO A 644 -8.16 0.06 -35.90
C PRO A 644 -7.57 0.98 -34.83
N ILE A 645 -6.77 1.96 -35.25
CA ILE A 645 -6.29 3.03 -34.36
C ILE A 645 -7.31 4.16 -34.42
N GLN A 646 -7.99 4.42 -33.32
CA GLN A 646 -8.97 5.50 -33.16
C GLN A 646 -8.37 6.72 -32.44
N SER A 647 -7.19 6.57 -31.84
CA SER A 647 -6.51 7.63 -31.11
C SER A 647 -5.91 8.68 -32.07
N ASP A 648 -5.98 9.95 -31.67
CA ASP A 648 -5.28 11.04 -32.35
C ASP A 648 -3.77 11.05 -32.05
N ALA A 649 -3.00 11.88 -32.72
CA ALA A 649 -1.56 11.99 -32.55
C ALA A 649 -1.15 12.36 -31.11
N LYS A 650 -1.99 13.12 -30.38
CA LYS A 650 -1.74 13.49 -28.98
C LYS A 650 -1.94 12.30 -28.06
N ALA A 651 -3.00 11.53 -28.27
CA ALA A 651 -3.27 10.29 -27.51
C ALA A 651 -2.19 9.25 -27.80
N GLN A 652 -1.81 9.03 -29.07
CA GLN A 652 -0.72 8.13 -29.43
C GLN A 652 0.61 8.54 -28.76
N GLY A 653 0.93 9.84 -28.73
CA GLY A 653 2.12 10.33 -28.06
C GLY A 653 2.14 10.01 -26.55
N LYS A 654 1.01 10.16 -25.86
CA LYS A 654 0.87 9.83 -24.43
C LYS A 654 0.90 8.32 -24.17
N ASN A 655 0.31 7.54 -25.06
CA ASN A 655 0.19 6.09 -24.93
C ASN A 655 1.34 5.30 -25.59
N LYS A 656 2.41 5.99 -25.99
CA LYS A 656 3.56 5.37 -26.64
C LYS A 656 4.20 4.25 -25.80
N ALA A 657 4.19 4.40 -24.50
CA ALA A 657 4.68 3.37 -23.59
C ALA A 657 3.86 2.05 -23.69
N ALA A 658 2.54 2.15 -23.93
CA ALA A 658 1.69 0.97 -24.11
C ALA A 658 2.04 0.23 -25.41
N LEU A 659 2.27 0.96 -26.53
CA LEU A 659 2.70 0.35 -27.77
C LEU A 659 4.05 -0.37 -27.61
N ARG A 660 5.04 0.32 -27.05
CA ARG A 660 6.35 -0.27 -26.81
C ARG A 660 6.25 -1.54 -25.95
N ARG A 661 5.42 -1.52 -24.92
CA ARG A 661 5.17 -2.69 -24.08
C ARG A 661 4.54 -3.85 -24.86
N ALA A 662 3.55 -3.57 -25.73
CA ALA A 662 2.94 -4.59 -26.57
C ALA A 662 3.98 -5.22 -27.54
N GLU A 663 4.86 -4.42 -28.13
CA GLU A 663 5.95 -4.88 -29.00
C GLU A 663 6.95 -5.79 -28.25
N GLU A 664 7.41 -5.35 -27.07
CA GLU A 664 8.33 -6.11 -26.22
C GLU A 664 7.77 -7.47 -25.82
N LEU A 665 6.51 -7.48 -25.34
CA LEU A 665 5.86 -8.71 -24.88
C LEU A 665 5.51 -9.65 -26.05
N ALA A 666 5.10 -9.11 -27.21
CA ALA A 666 4.87 -9.90 -28.41
C ALA A 666 6.15 -10.62 -28.84
N ALA A 667 7.27 -9.91 -28.89
CA ALA A 667 8.56 -10.50 -29.23
C ALA A 667 8.96 -11.60 -28.22
N ALA A 668 8.74 -11.39 -26.93
CA ALA A 668 9.06 -12.36 -25.88
C ALA A 668 8.29 -13.70 -26.03
N CYS A 669 7.03 -13.68 -26.51
CA CYS A 669 6.24 -14.90 -26.75
C CYS A 669 6.31 -15.44 -28.17
N GLY A 670 7.23 -14.92 -29.00
CA GLY A 670 7.40 -15.35 -30.39
C GLY A 670 6.30 -14.85 -31.35
N ALA A 671 5.50 -13.87 -30.92
CA ALA A 671 4.51 -13.18 -31.74
C ALA A 671 5.14 -11.98 -32.44
N SER A 672 4.44 -11.42 -33.45
CA SER A 672 4.83 -10.18 -34.09
C SER A 672 3.71 -9.14 -34.02
N LEU A 673 4.05 -7.91 -33.70
CA LEU A 673 3.13 -6.78 -33.71
C LEU A 673 3.52 -5.84 -34.88
N LEU A 674 2.60 -5.68 -35.81
CA LEU A 674 2.74 -4.72 -36.96
C LEU A 674 1.91 -3.47 -36.64
N VAL A 675 2.56 -2.32 -36.74
CA VAL A 675 1.92 -1.00 -36.60
C VAL A 675 1.77 -0.40 -37.97
N GLU A 676 0.54 -0.23 -38.42
CA GLU A 676 0.19 0.47 -39.66
C GLU A 676 -0.38 1.85 -39.33
N PRO A 677 -0.46 2.78 -40.31
CA PRO A 677 -0.95 4.13 -40.02
C PRO A 677 -2.34 4.22 -39.42
N SER A 678 -3.19 3.22 -39.64
CA SER A 678 -4.57 3.19 -39.17
C SER A 678 -4.95 1.91 -38.40
N SER A 679 -4.02 0.98 -38.21
CA SER A 679 -4.33 -0.29 -37.54
C SER A 679 -3.13 -0.89 -36.82
N LEU A 680 -3.43 -1.74 -35.82
CA LEU A 680 -2.49 -2.65 -35.17
C LEU A 680 -2.83 -4.09 -35.54
N LYS A 681 -1.81 -4.90 -35.79
CA LYS A 681 -1.99 -6.32 -36.12
C LYS A 681 -1.02 -7.17 -35.28
N LEU A 682 -1.55 -7.96 -34.35
CA LEU A 682 -0.82 -8.98 -33.64
C LEU A 682 -0.92 -10.31 -34.39
N THR A 683 0.20 -10.92 -34.72
CA THR A 683 0.25 -12.25 -35.28
C THR A 683 0.96 -13.21 -34.36
N VAL A 684 0.27 -14.27 -33.93
CA VAL A 684 0.76 -15.28 -32.99
C VAL A 684 0.86 -16.62 -33.71
N PRO A 685 2.04 -17.25 -33.78
CA PRO A 685 2.20 -18.60 -34.32
C PRO A 685 1.36 -19.63 -33.54
N ARG A 686 0.80 -20.61 -34.25
CA ARG A 686 0.05 -21.72 -33.65
C ARG A 686 0.96 -22.77 -33.04
#